data_8803848c39057134d67402d582f78519
#
_entry.id   8803848c39057134d67402d582f78519
#
_cell.length_a   1.000
_cell.length_b   1.000
_cell.length_c   1.000
_cell.angle_alpha   90.00
_cell.angle_beta   90.00
_cell.angle_gamma   90.00
#
_symmetry.space_group_name_H-M   'P 1'
#
loop_
_entity.id
_entity.type
_entity.pdbx_description
1 polymer ?
#
loop_
_entity_poly.entity_id
_entity_poly.type
_entity_poly.pdbx_seq_one_letter_code
_entity_poly.pdbx_strand_id
1 'polypeptide(L)'
;MTAPQVITLDKLGKNDVEIVGGKNASLGEMISHLSDLGVSVPGGFATTAAAFNNFLTETGLLDKINNELKELDVDDVKKLTETGEKIRNWIIEQELPKSLEQEIRDAFEVMSDGDDIAVAVRSSATAEDLPDASFAGQQETYLNIRGIENVLIAIKEVFSSLYNDRAIAYRVHQGFEHAGVALSAGIQRMVRSETGAAGVMFTLDTESGFDEVVFITSSYGLGEMVVQGAVNPDEFYLSKALLAEKRPAVIRRNLGSKHQKMIYGDEGSTTRSVKTVEVEKEERNQFSLTNEELTELATQAITIEKHYGQPMDIEWAKDGDSGKLFIVQARPETVKSRQDRNVMERYLIQSKDAKVICEGRSIGQRVGSGKVRIVNDLNEMDKVQVGDVLVSDMTDPDWEPVMKRASAIITNRGGRTCHAAIIARELGVPAIVGCGNATEVLTDGQEVTASCAEGDTGFIYEGLLDFEVQSNSIDAMPELPFKVMMNVGNPDRAFSFAQIPNAGVGLARLEFIINRMIGVHPKALLNMNTLPREVSQAINERIAGYASPVDFYVDKLVEGISTLAVAFREQPVIVRMSDFKSNEYANLIGGKLYEPSEENPMLGFRGASRYVSDNFRDCFELECRALKRVRDEMGLTNVKIMIPFVRTTKEAAEVVEILAKNGLKRGENGLELIMMCELPTNALLAEEFLEHFDGFSIGSNDLTQLTLGLDRDSGIVSHLFDERDEAVKKLLSMAISECRKQGKYVGICGQGPSDHPDLAYWLMEQGISSVSLNPDSVLDTWMFLANDDNANANVTAK
;
A
#
# COMPACT_ATOMS: atom_id res chain seq x y z
N MET A 1 27.13 -29.18 -33.12
CA MET A 1 26.62 -27.84 -33.42
C MET A 1 27.03 -26.95 -32.26
N THR A 2 27.68 -25.86 -32.54
CA THR A 2 27.96 -24.84 -31.51
C THR A 2 26.61 -24.32 -30.95
N ALA A 3 26.50 -24.14 -29.66
CA ALA A 3 25.30 -23.57 -29.06
C ALA A 3 25.00 -22.19 -29.66
N PRO A 4 23.73 -21.82 -29.90
CA PRO A 4 23.40 -20.51 -30.47
C PRO A 4 23.87 -19.40 -29.52
N GLN A 5 24.44 -18.33 -30.10
CA GLN A 5 24.93 -17.20 -29.32
C GLN A 5 23.82 -16.13 -29.09
N VAL A 6 22.80 -16.12 -29.96
CA VAL A 6 21.66 -15.22 -29.91
C VAL A 6 20.37 -16.03 -30.08
N ILE A 7 19.34 -15.74 -29.27
CA ILE A 7 18.05 -16.42 -29.33
C ILE A 7 16.94 -15.33 -29.24
N THR A 8 15.93 -15.44 -30.12
CA THR A 8 14.75 -14.56 -30.06
C THR A 8 13.89 -14.90 -28.85
N LEU A 9 13.29 -13.88 -28.22
CA LEU A 9 12.54 -14.05 -26.96
C LEU A 9 11.36 -15.02 -27.08
N ASP A 10 10.71 -15.08 -28.24
CA ASP A 10 9.58 -16.00 -28.52
C ASP A 10 9.97 -17.49 -28.52
N LYS A 11 11.26 -17.81 -28.49
CA LYS A 11 11.77 -19.19 -28.40
C LYS A 11 12.28 -19.56 -27.03
N LEU A 12 12.15 -18.67 -26.07
CA LEU A 12 12.62 -18.85 -24.69
C LEU A 12 11.44 -19.18 -23.76
N GLY A 13 11.74 -19.83 -22.66
CA GLY A 13 10.81 -20.16 -21.61
C GLY A 13 11.45 -20.19 -20.23
N LYS A 14 10.67 -20.44 -19.20
CA LYS A 14 11.11 -20.44 -17.79
C LYS A 14 12.23 -21.42 -17.45
N ASN A 15 12.46 -22.43 -18.29
CA ASN A 15 13.52 -23.41 -18.09
C ASN A 15 14.89 -22.96 -18.69
N ASP A 16 14.95 -21.80 -19.35
CA ASP A 16 16.13 -21.30 -20.05
C ASP A 16 16.92 -20.30 -19.20
N VAL A 17 16.70 -20.22 -17.89
CA VAL A 17 17.38 -19.31 -16.98
C VAL A 17 18.91 -19.45 -17.02
N GLU A 18 19.43 -20.68 -17.08
CA GLU A 18 20.86 -20.95 -17.20
C GLU A 18 21.44 -20.49 -18.56
N ILE A 19 20.57 -20.31 -19.58
CA ILE A 19 20.99 -19.93 -20.95
C ILE A 19 20.96 -18.40 -21.11
N VAL A 20 19.90 -17.74 -20.65
CA VAL A 20 19.65 -16.31 -20.93
C VAL A 20 19.36 -15.46 -19.68
N GLY A 21 19.48 -16.01 -18.49
CA GLY A 21 19.14 -15.35 -17.23
C GLY A 21 17.63 -15.25 -16.97
N GLY A 22 17.26 -14.92 -15.73
CA GLY A 22 15.88 -14.94 -15.25
C GLY A 22 14.94 -13.99 -16.01
N LYS A 23 15.37 -12.73 -16.22
CA LYS A 23 14.54 -11.72 -16.90
C LYS A 23 14.18 -12.12 -18.33
N ASN A 24 15.17 -12.54 -19.13
CA ASN A 24 14.93 -12.92 -20.52
C ASN A 24 14.10 -14.22 -20.63
N ALA A 25 14.33 -15.18 -19.75
CA ALA A 25 13.57 -16.40 -19.67
C ALA A 25 12.09 -16.12 -19.32
N SER A 26 11.84 -15.21 -18.37
CA SER A 26 10.48 -14.78 -18.01
C SER A 26 9.76 -14.04 -19.14
N LEU A 27 10.44 -13.14 -19.86
CA LEU A 27 9.87 -12.47 -21.03
C LEU A 27 9.48 -13.49 -22.11
N GLY A 28 10.36 -14.44 -22.40
CA GLY A 28 10.10 -15.51 -23.37
C GLY A 28 8.91 -16.39 -22.98
N GLU A 29 8.83 -16.79 -21.73
CA GLU A 29 7.72 -17.57 -21.17
C GLU A 29 6.37 -16.85 -21.36
N MET A 30 6.33 -15.52 -21.06
CA MET A 30 5.11 -14.73 -21.23
C MET A 30 4.73 -14.57 -22.70
N ILE A 31 5.70 -14.32 -23.59
CA ILE A 31 5.43 -14.21 -25.03
C ILE A 31 4.87 -15.52 -25.59
N SER A 32 5.48 -16.65 -25.23
CA SER A 32 5.14 -17.96 -25.80
C SER A 32 3.82 -18.54 -25.27
N HIS A 33 3.45 -18.26 -24.01
CA HIS A 33 2.34 -18.92 -23.35
C HIS A 33 1.18 -18.01 -22.94
N LEU A 34 1.39 -16.69 -22.82
CA LEU A 34 0.39 -15.75 -22.30
C LEU A 34 -0.12 -14.73 -23.33
N SER A 35 0.50 -14.64 -24.50
CA SER A 35 0.06 -13.71 -25.55
C SER A 35 -1.40 -13.95 -25.98
N ASP A 36 -1.78 -15.21 -26.19
CA ASP A 36 -3.14 -15.60 -26.55
C ASP A 36 -4.14 -15.38 -25.38
N LEU A 37 -3.66 -15.20 -24.17
CA LEU A 37 -4.45 -14.89 -22.96
C LEU A 37 -4.54 -13.38 -22.69
N GLY A 38 -4.04 -12.54 -23.61
CA GLY A 38 -4.14 -11.10 -23.56
C GLY A 38 -2.98 -10.38 -22.87
N VAL A 39 -1.89 -11.08 -22.51
CA VAL A 39 -0.66 -10.46 -21.98
C VAL A 39 0.18 -9.98 -23.15
N SER A 40 0.39 -8.67 -23.25
CA SER A 40 1.18 -8.05 -24.29
C SER A 40 2.62 -7.79 -23.81
N VAL A 41 3.61 -8.38 -24.49
CA VAL A 41 5.04 -8.21 -24.18
C VAL A 41 5.77 -7.70 -25.42
N PRO A 42 6.62 -6.65 -25.33
CA PRO A 42 7.42 -6.21 -26.47
C PRO A 42 8.40 -7.32 -26.90
N GLY A 43 8.48 -7.56 -28.21
CA GLY A 43 9.42 -8.53 -28.78
C GLY A 43 10.88 -8.11 -28.67
N GLY A 44 11.77 -9.06 -28.90
CA GLY A 44 13.20 -8.84 -28.85
C GLY A 44 14.01 -10.11 -29.00
N PHE A 45 15.28 -10.06 -28.66
CA PHE A 45 16.20 -11.18 -28.61
C PHE A 45 17.18 -11.04 -27.45
N ALA A 46 17.89 -12.12 -27.13
CA ALA A 46 18.88 -12.14 -26.06
C ALA A 46 20.16 -12.81 -26.51
N THR A 47 21.31 -12.32 -26.05
CA THR A 47 22.58 -13.06 -26.13
C THR A 47 22.56 -14.18 -25.07
N THR A 48 23.28 -15.26 -25.28
CA THR A 48 23.34 -16.36 -24.32
C THR A 48 24.49 -16.18 -23.30
N ALA A 49 24.38 -16.84 -22.15
CA ALA A 49 25.48 -16.97 -21.17
C ALA A 49 26.75 -17.60 -21.82
N ALA A 50 26.55 -18.54 -22.74
CA ALA A 50 27.63 -19.13 -23.51
C ALA A 50 28.35 -18.08 -24.39
N ALA A 51 27.61 -17.17 -25.02
CA ALA A 51 28.20 -16.07 -25.80
C ALA A 51 29.05 -15.14 -24.93
N PHE A 52 28.60 -14.80 -23.74
CA PHE A 52 29.38 -14.02 -22.77
C PHE A 52 30.69 -14.74 -22.37
N ASN A 53 30.59 -16.01 -21.98
CA ASN A 53 31.75 -16.79 -21.59
C ASN A 53 32.74 -16.98 -22.75
N ASN A 54 32.24 -17.22 -23.98
CA ASN A 54 33.08 -17.31 -25.19
C ASN A 54 33.81 -15.99 -25.47
N PHE A 55 33.10 -14.86 -25.34
CA PHE A 55 33.71 -13.53 -25.47
C PHE A 55 34.89 -13.34 -24.52
N LEU A 56 34.72 -13.64 -23.23
CA LEU A 56 35.77 -13.50 -22.22
C LEU A 56 36.94 -14.47 -22.49
N THR A 57 36.64 -15.68 -22.96
CA THR A 57 37.65 -16.73 -23.21
C THR A 57 38.46 -16.46 -24.47
N GLU A 58 37.80 -16.20 -25.61
CA GLU A 58 38.45 -15.95 -26.89
C GLU A 58 39.35 -14.70 -26.89
N THR A 59 38.93 -13.70 -26.08
CA THR A 59 39.71 -12.46 -25.93
C THR A 59 40.79 -12.54 -24.84
N GLY A 60 40.87 -13.63 -24.09
CA GLY A 60 41.81 -13.81 -22.99
C GLY A 60 41.50 -12.95 -21.76
N LEU A 61 40.33 -12.33 -21.72
CA LEU A 61 39.87 -11.51 -20.59
C LEU A 61 39.55 -12.36 -19.34
N LEU A 62 39.09 -13.59 -19.53
CA LEU A 62 38.68 -14.45 -18.42
C LEU A 62 39.81 -14.66 -17.40
N ASP A 63 40.99 -15.08 -17.86
CA ASP A 63 42.14 -15.31 -16.99
C ASP A 63 42.66 -13.99 -16.36
N LYS A 64 42.63 -12.92 -17.14
CA LYS A 64 43.08 -11.61 -16.72
C LYS A 64 42.21 -11.06 -15.60
N ILE A 65 40.88 -11.19 -15.72
CA ILE A 65 39.88 -10.77 -14.71
C ILE A 65 39.97 -11.63 -13.43
N ASN A 66 40.04 -12.96 -13.59
CA ASN A 66 40.17 -13.86 -12.46
C ASN A 66 41.43 -13.59 -11.62
N ASN A 67 42.53 -13.28 -12.27
CA ASN A 67 43.79 -12.94 -11.58
C ASN A 67 43.68 -11.61 -10.83
N GLU A 68 42.97 -10.62 -11.35
CA GLU A 68 42.79 -9.32 -10.71
C GLU A 68 41.84 -9.43 -9.49
N LEU A 69 40.78 -10.22 -9.58
CA LEU A 69 39.80 -10.41 -8.50
C LEU A 69 40.31 -11.33 -7.38
N LYS A 70 41.30 -12.20 -7.64
CA LYS A 70 41.75 -13.20 -6.65
C LYS A 70 42.36 -12.59 -5.38
N GLU A 71 42.99 -11.45 -5.50
CA GLU A 71 43.66 -10.75 -4.40
C GLU A 71 42.88 -9.52 -3.91
N LEU A 72 41.68 -9.30 -4.43
CA LEU A 72 40.88 -8.13 -4.08
C LEU A 72 40.22 -8.31 -2.73
N ASP A 73 40.48 -7.38 -1.82
CA ASP A 73 39.68 -7.17 -0.60
C ASP A 73 38.51 -6.25 -0.94
N VAL A 74 37.29 -6.81 -0.92
CA VAL A 74 36.05 -6.06 -1.27
C VAL A 74 35.62 -5.08 -0.18
N ASP A 75 36.18 -5.17 1.02
CA ASP A 75 35.93 -4.22 2.11
C ASP A 75 36.80 -2.95 1.96
N ASP A 76 37.88 -3.00 1.17
CA ASP A 76 38.64 -1.83 0.72
C ASP A 76 37.95 -1.18 -0.48
N VAL A 77 37.00 -0.28 -0.19
CA VAL A 77 36.14 0.40 -1.18
C VAL A 77 36.97 1.05 -2.30
N LYS A 78 38.11 1.65 -1.96
CA LYS A 78 38.96 2.32 -2.97
C LYS A 78 39.54 1.32 -3.95
N LYS A 79 40.10 0.22 -3.47
CA LYS A 79 40.65 -0.85 -4.33
C LYS A 79 39.56 -1.54 -5.12
N LEU A 80 38.39 -1.74 -4.53
CA LEU A 80 37.19 -2.29 -5.21
C LEU A 80 36.84 -1.43 -6.42
N THR A 81 36.75 -0.09 -6.22
CA THR A 81 36.39 0.85 -7.30
C THR A 81 37.48 0.87 -8.40
N GLU A 82 38.77 0.98 -8.05
CA GLU A 82 39.86 0.97 -8.99
C GLU A 82 39.91 -0.35 -9.81
N THR A 83 39.72 -1.49 -9.16
CA THR A 83 39.72 -2.80 -9.79
C THR A 83 38.47 -3.00 -10.68
N GLY A 84 37.29 -2.63 -10.20
CA GLY A 84 36.05 -2.70 -10.98
C GLY A 84 36.12 -1.86 -12.25
N GLU A 85 36.56 -0.58 -12.15
CA GLU A 85 36.73 0.31 -13.29
C GLU A 85 37.73 -0.25 -14.32
N LYS A 86 38.84 -0.78 -13.84
CA LYS A 86 39.87 -1.39 -14.69
C LYS A 86 39.33 -2.58 -15.51
N ILE A 87 38.54 -3.45 -14.87
CA ILE A 87 37.94 -4.62 -15.54
C ILE A 87 36.87 -4.16 -16.55
N ARG A 88 36.01 -3.22 -16.17
CA ARG A 88 34.99 -2.67 -17.08
C ARG A 88 35.60 -2.08 -18.33
N ASN A 89 36.68 -1.29 -18.19
CA ASN A 89 37.39 -0.71 -19.30
C ASN A 89 37.96 -1.79 -20.25
N TRP A 90 38.52 -2.88 -19.73
CA TRP A 90 39.02 -3.98 -20.59
C TRP A 90 37.91 -4.60 -21.42
N ILE A 91 36.70 -4.77 -20.87
CA ILE A 91 35.57 -5.35 -21.60
C ILE A 91 35.04 -4.37 -22.66
N ILE A 92 34.93 -3.09 -22.35
CA ILE A 92 34.43 -2.06 -23.27
C ILE A 92 35.38 -1.85 -24.46
N GLU A 93 36.69 -1.85 -24.24
CA GLU A 93 37.72 -1.65 -25.26
C GLU A 93 37.86 -2.86 -26.18
N GLN A 94 37.43 -4.04 -25.75
CA GLN A 94 37.59 -5.25 -26.53
C GLN A 94 36.56 -5.34 -27.66
N GLU A 95 36.99 -5.83 -28.85
CA GLU A 95 36.07 -6.16 -29.95
C GLU A 95 35.26 -7.44 -29.63
N LEU A 96 33.99 -7.46 -30.02
CA LEU A 96 33.18 -8.68 -29.94
C LEU A 96 33.68 -9.73 -30.93
N PRO A 97 33.60 -11.05 -30.62
CA PRO A 97 33.86 -12.10 -31.60
C PRO A 97 32.99 -11.91 -32.85
N LYS A 98 33.59 -12.03 -34.03
CA LYS A 98 32.90 -11.79 -35.33
C LYS A 98 31.64 -12.62 -35.50
N SER A 99 31.62 -13.84 -34.98
CA SER A 99 30.43 -14.70 -35.03
C SER A 99 29.28 -14.15 -34.19
N LEU A 100 29.58 -13.67 -32.98
CA LEU A 100 28.58 -13.07 -32.09
C LEU A 100 28.06 -11.75 -32.66
N GLU A 101 28.96 -10.89 -33.13
CA GLU A 101 28.59 -9.62 -33.77
C GLU A 101 27.65 -9.85 -34.97
N GLN A 102 27.92 -10.84 -35.81
CA GLN A 102 27.08 -11.14 -36.98
C GLN A 102 25.68 -11.65 -36.56
N GLU A 103 25.62 -12.57 -35.58
CA GLU A 103 24.33 -13.06 -35.09
C GLU A 103 23.48 -11.94 -34.46
N ILE A 104 24.10 -10.97 -33.74
CA ILE A 104 23.42 -9.79 -33.19
C ILE A 104 22.87 -8.90 -34.33
N ARG A 105 23.68 -8.62 -35.36
CA ARG A 105 23.28 -7.83 -36.54
C ARG A 105 22.09 -8.45 -37.24
N ASP A 106 22.14 -9.76 -37.50
CA ASP A 106 21.08 -10.51 -38.19
C ASP A 106 19.77 -10.48 -37.36
N ALA A 107 19.84 -10.66 -36.02
CA ALA A 107 18.69 -10.60 -35.15
C ALA A 107 18.09 -9.19 -35.05
N PHE A 108 18.92 -8.15 -35.02
CA PHE A 108 18.48 -6.77 -34.99
C PHE A 108 17.81 -6.35 -36.31
N GLU A 109 18.37 -6.78 -37.47
CA GLU A 109 17.77 -6.52 -38.78
C GLU A 109 16.36 -7.14 -38.88
N VAL A 110 16.19 -8.38 -38.43
CA VAL A 110 14.88 -9.04 -38.40
C VAL A 110 13.92 -8.32 -37.48
N MET A 111 14.37 -7.88 -36.30
CA MET A 111 13.54 -7.18 -35.35
C MET A 111 13.13 -5.78 -35.82
N SER A 112 14.01 -5.04 -36.47
CA SER A 112 13.78 -3.67 -36.94
C SER A 112 12.95 -3.61 -38.22
N ASP A 113 13.00 -4.66 -39.05
CA ASP A 113 12.33 -4.72 -40.35
C ASP A 113 12.66 -3.51 -41.25
N GLY A 114 13.88 -2.98 -41.10
CA GLY A 114 14.38 -1.80 -41.82
C GLY A 114 14.01 -0.44 -41.20
N ASP A 115 13.26 -0.43 -40.12
CA ASP A 115 12.87 0.80 -39.40
C ASP A 115 13.94 1.22 -38.38
N ASP A 116 14.05 2.52 -38.08
CA ASP A 116 14.86 3.04 -36.98
C ASP A 116 14.12 2.90 -35.67
N ILE A 117 14.26 1.73 -35.03
CA ILE A 117 13.59 1.44 -33.75
C ILE A 117 14.48 1.80 -32.55
N ALA A 118 13.80 2.23 -31.46
CA ALA A 118 14.43 2.33 -30.16
C ALA A 118 14.33 0.99 -29.40
N VAL A 119 15.41 0.60 -28.74
CA VAL A 119 15.45 -0.61 -27.92
C VAL A 119 15.98 -0.32 -26.52
N ALA A 120 15.56 -1.15 -25.57
CA ALA A 120 16.21 -1.27 -24.26
C ALA A 120 17.24 -2.42 -24.34
N VAL A 121 18.45 -2.18 -23.85
CA VAL A 121 19.48 -3.21 -23.69
C VAL A 121 19.65 -3.46 -22.20
N ARG A 122 19.25 -4.65 -21.75
CA ARG A 122 19.10 -4.99 -20.33
C ARG A 122 19.95 -6.18 -19.95
N SER A 123 20.53 -6.13 -18.75
CA SER A 123 21.21 -7.29 -18.17
C SER A 123 20.21 -8.34 -17.66
N SER A 124 20.58 -9.60 -17.80
CA SER A 124 19.88 -10.76 -17.25
C SER A 124 20.92 -11.78 -16.80
N ALA A 125 21.14 -11.91 -15.50
CA ALA A 125 22.13 -12.82 -14.94
C ALA A 125 21.54 -14.22 -14.75
N THR A 126 22.39 -15.24 -14.88
CA THR A 126 22.00 -16.64 -14.67
C THR A 126 21.73 -16.97 -13.18
N ALA A 127 22.16 -16.10 -12.27
CA ALA A 127 21.97 -16.25 -10.83
C ALA A 127 21.07 -15.15 -10.21
N GLU A 128 20.30 -14.39 -11.02
CA GLU A 128 19.62 -13.16 -10.58
C GLU A 128 18.43 -13.41 -9.66
N ASP A 129 17.66 -14.48 -9.88
CA ASP A 129 16.41 -14.77 -9.14
C ASP A 129 16.50 -16.12 -8.39
N LEU A 130 17.63 -16.35 -7.71
CA LEU A 130 17.76 -17.55 -6.86
C LEU A 130 16.93 -17.39 -5.57
N PRO A 131 16.36 -18.49 -5.04
CA PRO A 131 15.53 -18.45 -3.84
C PRO A 131 16.16 -17.77 -2.62
N ASP A 132 17.48 -17.83 -2.49
CA ASP A 132 18.20 -17.35 -1.30
C ASP A 132 19.11 -16.12 -1.59
N ALA A 133 19.11 -15.61 -2.82
CA ALA A 133 19.94 -14.48 -3.21
C ALA A 133 19.32 -13.69 -4.37
N SER A 134 19.11 -12.40 -4.19
CA SER A 134 18.58 -11.50 -5.21
C SER A 134 19.68 -10.56 -5.72
N PHE A 135 19.96 -10.60 -7.03
CA PHE A 135 20.81 -9.64 -7.70
C PHE A 135 20.03 -8.39 -8.17
N ALA A 136 18.84 -8.15 -7.63
CA ALA A 136 18.01 -7.04 -8.02
C ALA A 136 18.73 -5.70 -7.86
N GLY A 137 18.70 -4.87 -8.90
CA GLY A 137 19.34 -3.55 -8.88
C GLY A 137 20.87 -3.54 -9.00
N GLN A 138 21.52 -4.70 -9.15
CA GLN A 138 22.98 -4.79 -9.23
C GLN A 138 23.54 -4.49 -10.61
N GLN A 139 22.70 -4.38 -11.64
CA GLN A 139 23.11 -4.37 -13.04
C GLN A 139 22.41 -3.26 -13.83
N GLU A 140 22.98 -2.90 -14.98
CA GLU A 140 22.61 -1.74 -15.78
C GLU A 140 21.52 -2.05 -16.82
N THR A 141 20.71 -1.03 -17.14
CA THR A 141 19.77 -1.01 -18.26
C THR A 141 20.01 0.25 -19.08
N TYR A 142 20.12 0.11 -20.38
CA TYR A 142 20.32 1.21 -21.33
C TYR A 142 19.05 1.39 -22.15
N LEU A 143 18.45 2.58 -22.07
CA LEU A 143 17.16 2.90 -22.68
C LEU A 143 17.35 3.73 -23.95
N ASN A 144 16.37 3.65 -24.88
CA ASN A 144 16.34 4.41 -26.13
C ASN A 144 17.62 4.28 -26.96
N ILE A 145 18.16 3.08 -27.05
CA ILE A 145 19.32 2.78 -27.91
C ILE A 145 18.83 2.62 -29.35
N ARG A 146 19.43 3.36 -30.27
CA ARG A 146 19.09 3.35 -31.72
C ARG A 146 20.29 2.99 -32.59
N GLY A 147 20.02 2.22 -33.62
CA GLY A 147 21.03 1.76 -34.58
C GLY A 147 21.91 0.65 -34.02
N ILE A 148 22.30 -0.28 -34.94
CA ILE A 148 23.02 -1.50 -34.57
C ILE A 148 24.38 -1.24 -33.91
N GLU A 149 25.10 -0.21 -34.32
CA GLU A 149 26.44 0.09 -33.73
C GLU A 149 26.31 0.49 -32.26
N ASN A 150 25.28 1.27 -31.90
CA ASN A 150 25.01 1.63 -30.52
C ASN A 150 24.51 0.42 -29.70
N VAL A 151 23.74 -0.51 -30.31
CA VAL A 151 23.33 -1.76 -29.68
C VAL A 151 24.55 -2.62 -29.33
N LEU A 152 25.52 -2.74 -30.21
CA LEU A 152 26.75 -3.50 -29.96
C LEU A 152 27.59 -2.87 -28.81
N ILE A 153 27.64 -1.55 -28.74
CA ILE A 153 28.30 -0.83 -27.63
C ILE A 153 27.53 -1.12 -26.31
N ALA A 154 26.21 -0.96 -26.30
CA ALA A 154 25.38 -1.18 -25.12
C ALA A 154 25.46 -2.63 -24.61
N ILE A 155 25.58 -3.64 -25.51
CA ILE A 155 25.80 -5.03 -25.10
C ILE A 155 27.12 -5.19 -24.34
N LYS A 156 28.21 -4.54 -24.80
CA LYS A 156 29.48 -4.56 -24.06
C LYS A 156 29.39 -3.85 -22.71
N GLU A 157 28.68 -2.74 -22.67
CA GLU A 157 28.41 -2.03 -21.42
C GLU A 157 27.59 -2.92 -20.44
N VAL A 158 26.57 -3.64 -20.91
CA VAL A 158 25.85 -4.66 -20.13
C VAL A 158 26.81 -5.74 -19.64
N PHE A 159 27.65 -6.30 -20.48
CA PHE A 159 28.63 -7.32 -20.07
C PHE A 159 29.59 -6.79 -19.01
N SER A 160 30.00 -5.54 -19.11
CA SER A 160 30.89 -4.88 -18.14
C SER A 160 30.21 -4.68 -16.79
N SER A 161 28.88 -4.52 -16.75
CA SER A 161 28.14 -4.25 -15.53
C SER A 161 28.21 -5.38 -14.50
N LEU A 162 28.54 -6.61 -14.92
CA LEU A 162 28.80 -7.71 -13.97
C LEU A 162 29.99 -7.40 -13.03
N TYR A 163 30.85 -6.47 -13.42
CA TYR A 163 32.01 -6.03 -12.67
C TYR A 163 31.85 -4.60 -12.12
N ASN A 164 30.61 -4.17 -11.88
CA ASN A 164 30.33 -3.02 -11.04
C ASN A 164 30.73 -3.35 -9.58
N ASP A 165 31.15 -2.35 -8.85
CA ASP A 165 31.67 -2.48 -7.48
C ASP A 165 30.68 -3.27 -6.58
N ARG A 166 29.40 -2.90 -6.64
CA ARG A 166 28.33 -3.59 -5.92
C ARG A 166 28.16 -5.05 -6.35
N ALA A 167 28.25 -5.35 -7.65
CA ALA A 167 28.09 -6.71 -8.15
C ALA A 167 29.27 -7.60 -7.76
N ILE A 168 30.49 -7.05 -7.71
CA ILE A 168 31.68 -7.77 -7.21
C ILE A 168 31.54 -8.05 -5.72
N ALA A 169 31.26 -7.03 -4.89
CA ALA A 169 31.12 -7.14 -3.45
C ALA A 169 29.99 -8.12 -3.08
N TYR A 170 28.83 -8.03 -3.75
CA TYR A 170 27.69 -8.92 -3.53
C TYR A 170 28.06 -10.40 -3.73
N ARG A 171 28.73 -10.74 -4.86
CA ARG A 171 29.15 -12.11 -5.12
C ARG A 171 30.07 -12.66 -4.02
N VAL A 172 31.02 -11.85 -3.56
CA VAL A 172 31.95 -12.26 -2.49
C VAL A 172 31.19 -12.47 -1.18
N HIS A 173 30.33 -11.55 -0.77
CA HIS A 173 29.57 -11.64 0.46
C HIS A 173 28.58 -12.83 0.47
N GLN A 174 28.04 -13.20 -0.70
CA GLN A 174 27.14 -14.35 -0.83
C GLN A 174 27.88 -15.66 -1.10
N GLY A 175 29.21 -15.64 -1.20
CA GLY A 175 30.02 -16.84 -1.42
C GLY A 175 29.95 -17.39 -2.85
N PHE A 176 29.53 -16.60 -3.83
CA PHE A 176 29.54 -16.99 -5.24
C PHE A 176 30.95 -16.87 -5.83
N GLU A 177 31.38 -17.91 -6.55
CA GLU A 177 32.59 -17.80 -7.39
C GLU A 177 32.34 -16.85 -8.58
N HIS A 178 33.24 -15.93 -8.81
CA HIS A 178 33.12 -14.95 -9.92
C HIS A 178 32.92 -15.61 -11.30
N ALA A 179 33.54 -16.75 -11.52
CA ALA A 179 33.43 -17.52 -12.76
C ALA A 179 32.10 -18.29 -12.89
N GLY A 180 31.35 -18.44 -11.82
CA GLY A 180 30.08 -19.19 -11.79
C GLY A 180 28.85 -18.38 -12.24
N VAL A 181 29.00 -17.06 -12.39
CA VAL A 181 27.90 -16.17 -12.79
C VAL A 181 28.18 -15.62 -14.21
N ALA A 182 27.23 -15.84 -15.10
CA ALA A 182 27.28 -15.33 -16.46
C ALA A 182 26.12 -14.33 -16.72
N LEU A 183 26.33 -13.47 -17.73
CA LEU A 183 25.34 -12.51 -18.18
C LEU A 183 24.78 -12.83 -19.55
N SER A 184 23.53 -12.52 -19.73
CA SER A 184 22.86 -12.36 -20.99
C SER A 184 22.46 -10.89 -21.16
N ALA A 185 22.62 -10.33 -22.33
CA ALA A 185 22.06 -9.04 -22.71
C ALA A 185 20.74 -9.28 -23.44
N GLY A 186 19.65 -8.77 -22.90
CA GLY A 186 18.32 -8.75 -23.53
C GLY A 186 18.13 -7.48 -24.32
N ILE A 187 17.83 -7.58 -25.61
CA ILE A 187 17.50 -6.45 -26.49
C ILE A 187 16.00 -6.49 -26.76
N GLN A 188 15.28 -5.55 -26.19
CA GLN A 188 13.82 -5.49 -26.22
C GLN A 188 13.36 -4.20 -26.91
N ARG A 189 12.35 -4.28 -27.77
CA ARG A 189 11.74 -3.08 -28.37
C ARG A 189 11.18 -2.17 -27.28
N MET A 190 11.52 -0.88 -27.33
CA MET A 190 10.98 0.12 -26.41
C MET A 190 9.50 0.35 -26.65
N VAL A 191 8.74 0.49 -25.53
CA VAL A 191 7.37 1.01 -25.52
C VAL A 191 7.46 2.53 -25.45
N ARG A 192 6.65 3.24 -26.25
CA ARG A 192 6.63 4.72 -26.31
C ARG A 192 5.96 5.35 -25.06
N SER A 193 6.44 4.93 -23.87
CA SER A 193 5.91 5.43 -22.63
C SER A 193 6.38 6.84 -22.26
N GLU A 194 7.39 7.37 -22.95
CA GLU A 194 7.79 8.77 -22.81
C GLU A 194 6.69 9.76 -23.17
N THR A 195 5.73 9.33 -24.01
CA THR A 195 4.50 10.08 -24.33
C THR A 195 3.27 9.51 -23.60
N GLY A 196 3.43 8.46 -22.80
CA GLY A 196 2.39 7.76 -22.06
C GLY A 196 2.68 7.72 -20.57
N ALA A 197 2.60 6.52 -20.01
CA ALA A 197 2.85 6.25 -18.60
C ALA A 197 3.54 4.90 -18.41
N ALA A 198 4.18 4.72 -17.26
CA ALA A 198 4.77 3.45 -16.88
C ALA A 198 4.76 3.28 -15.36
N GLY A 199 4.99 2.07 -14.89
CA GLY A 199 5.03 1.79 -13.48
C GLY A 199 5.29 0.34 -13.13
N VAL A 200 5.00 0.00 -11.89
CA VAL A 200 5.16 -1.34 -11.32
C VAL A 200 3.83 -1.79 -10.73
N MET A 201 3.56 -3.06 -10.78
CA MET A 201 2.40 -3.65 -10.12
C MET A 201 2.74 -4.96 -9.42
N PHE A 202 2.05 -5.21 -8.31
CA PHE A 202 2.21 -6.41 -7.49
C PHE A 202 0.87 -7.12 -7.38
N THR A 203 0.87 -8.44 -7.38
CA THR A 203 -0.34 -9.24 -7.20
C THR A 203 -0.67 -9.50 -5.73
N LEU A 204 -0.17 -8.66 -4.85
CA LEU A 204 -0.49 -8.59 -3.42
C LEU A 204 -0.27 -7.16 -2.90
N ASP A 205 -0.74 -6.88 -1.68
CA ASP A 205 -0.32 -5.66 -0.96
C ASP A 205 1.10 -5.83 -0.40
N THR A 206 2.00 -4.95 -0.82
CA THR A 206 3.44 -5.03 -0.48
C THR A 206 3.74 -4.77 1.00
N GLU A 207 2.79 -4.22 1.77
CA GLU A 207 2.97 -3.93 3.19
C GLU A 207 2.49 -5.08 4.08
N SER A 208 1.29 -5.58 3.83
CA SER A 208 0.68 -6.63 4.64
C SER A 208 0.88 -8.04 4.09
N GLY A 209 1.15 -8.17 2.78
CA GLY A 209 1.13 -9.45 2.08
C GLY A 209 -0.28 -9.98 1.76
N PHE A 210 -1.31 -9.12 1.88
CA PHE A 210 -2.68 -9.48 1.52
C PHE A 210 -2.78 -9.76 0.01
N ASP A 211 -3.18 -10.97 -0.36
CA ASP A 211 -3.05 -11.52 -1.72
C ASP A 211 -4.35 -11.45 -2.56
N GLU A 212 -5.42 -10.87 -2.03
CA GLU A 212 -6.69 -10.70 -2.76
C GLU A 212 -6.80 -9.38 -3.55
N VAL A 213 -5.68 -8.66 -3.69
CA VAL A 213 -5.61 -7.38 -4.41
C VAL A 213 -4.45 -7.36 -5.41
N VAL A 214 -4.58 -6.48 -6.40
CA VAL A 214 -3.49 -6.03 -7.26
C VAL A 214 -3.17 -4.58 -6.89
N PHE A 215 -1.91 -4.31 -6.55
CA PHE A 215 -1.38 -2.99 -6.28
C PHE A 215 -0.64 -2.46 -7.49
N ILE A 216 -1.01 -1.30 -8.01
CA ILE A 216 -0.45 -0.69 -9.23
C ILE A 216 0.08 0.70 -8.90
N THR A 217 1.31 0.98 -9.29
CA THR A 217 1.86 2.34 -9.31
C THR A 217 2.01 2.83 -10.74
N SER A 218 1.87 4.14 -10.94
CA SER A 218 1.90 4.75 -12.26
C SER A 218 2.46 6.17 -12.22
N SER A 219 3.33 6.51 -13.18
CA SER A 219 3.75 7.88 -13.42
C SER A 219 3.90 8.12 -14.93
N TYR A 220 3.93 9.38 -15.33
CA TYR A 220 4.18 9.76 -16.72
C TYR A 220 5.63 9.48 -17.11
N GLY A 221 5.84 9.17 -18.40
CA GLY A 221 7.16 8.94 -18.96
C GLY A 221 7.69 7.51 -18.79
N LEU A 222 9.00 7.37 -18.90
CA LEU A 222 9.69 6.08 -18.77
C LEU A 222 9.65 5.55 -17.34
N GLY A 223 9.49 4.23 -17.18
CA GLY A 223 9.30 3.56 -15.89
C GLY A 223 10.50 3.65 -14.94
N GLU A 224 11.68 3.97 -15.43
CA GLU A 224 12.89 4.08 -14.62
C GLU A 224 12.75 5.07 -13.46
N MET A 225 12.03 6.19 -13.66
CA MET A 225 11.75 7.17 -12.59
C MET A 225 10.93 6.60 -11.42
N VAL A 226 10.04 5.65 -11.70
CA VAL A 226 9.25 4.96 -10.67
C VAL A 226 10.11 3.92 -9.95
N VAL A 227 10.84 3.11 -10.70
CA VAL A 227 11.71 2.05 -10.15
C VAL A 227 12.84 2.63 -9.29
N GLN A 228 13.46 3.72 -9.72
CA GLN A 228 14.50 4.43 -8.94
C GLN A 228 13.94 5.23 -7.76
N GLY A 229 12.61 5.45 -7.69
CA GLY A 229 11.99 6.27 -6.66
C GLY A 229 12.22 7.77 -6.81
N ALA A 230 12.55 8.20 -8.02
CA ALA A 230 12.77 9.62 -8.34
C ALA A 230 11.48 10.45 -8.39
N VAL A 231 10.33 9.79 -8.41
CA VAL A 231 8.99 10.43 -8.41
C VAL A 231 8.07 9.78 -7.39
N ASN A 232 7.08 10.52 -6.94
CA ASN A 232 5.96 9.99 -6.16
C ASN A 232 4.82 9.64 -7.13
N PRO A 233 4.60 8.35 -7.46
CA PRO A 233 3.64 7.92 -8.45
C PRO A 233 2.21 7.95 -7.92
N ASP A 234 1.23 7.84 -8.83
CA ASP A 234 -0.12 7.43 -8.48
C ASP A 234 -0.12 6.00 -7.97
N GLU A 235 -1.00 5.70 -7.02
CA GLU A 235 -1.16 4.36 -6.45
C GLU A 235 -2.62 3.91 -6.54
N PHE A 236 -2.82 2.65 -6.94
CA PHE A 236 -4.14 2.06 -7.12
C PHE A 236 -4.21 0.66 -6.52
N TYR A 237 -5.34 0.34 -5.91
CA TYR A 237 -5.66 -1.01 -5.46
C TYR A 237 -6.90 -1.53 -6.17
N LEU A 238 -6.81 -2.74 -6.71
CA LEU A 238 -7.92 -3.42 -7.35
C LEU A 238 -8.19 -4.78 -6.68
N SER A 239 -9.46 -5.09 -6.46
CA SER A 239 -9.86 -6.40 -5.91
C SER A 239 -9.87 -7.47 -7.01
N LYS A 240 -9.14 -8.56 -6.80
CA LYS A 240 -9.11 -9.72 -7.70
C LYS A 240 -10.51 -10.37 -7.84
N ALA A 241 -11.23 -10.48 -6.73
CA ALA A 241 -12.55 -11.06 -6.71
C ALA A 241 -13.56 -10.23 -7.50
N LEU A 242 -13.57 -8.91 -7.35
CA LEU A 242 -14.46 -8.02 -8.11
C LEU A 242 -14.14 -8.04 -9.60
N LEU A 243 -12.86 -8.13 -9.98
CA LEU A 243 -12.45 -8.34 -11.38
C LEU A 243 -13.01 -9.64 -11.95
N ALA A 244 -12.91 -10.75 -11.21
CA ALA A 244 -13.47 -12.05 -11.62
C ALA A 244 -14.99 -11.99 -11.80
N GLU A 245 -15.69 -11.18 -11.02
CA GLU A 245 -17.14 -10.96 -11.09
C GLU A 245 -17.53 -9.92 -12.14
N LYS A 246 -16.56 -9.32 -12.83
CA LYS A 246 -16.78 -8.21 -13.80
C LYS A 246 -17.48 -7.00 -13.17
N ARG A 247 -17.14 -6.69 -11.92
CA ARG A 247 -17.62 -5.55 -11.15
C ARG A 247 -16.59 -4.43 -11.17
N PRO A 248 -16.97 -3.18 -10.87
CA PRO A 248 -16.01 -2.11 -10.60
C PRO A 248 -15.04 -2.55 -9.51
N ALA A 249 -13.75 -2.69 -9.85
CA ALA A 249 -12.78 -3.35 -8.99
C ALA A 249 -11.77 -2.40 -8.32
N VAL A 250 -11.70 -1.15 -8.76
CA VAL A 250 -10.84 -0.13 -8.14
C VAL A 250 -11.41 0.22 -6.76
N ILE A 251 -10.68 -0.17 -5.72
CA ILE A 251 -11.11 0.03 -4.33
C ILE A 251 -10.36 1.17 -3.64
N ARG A 252 -9.27 1.66 -4.24
CA ARG A 252 -8.50 2.78 -3.68
C ARG A 252 -7.65 3.46 -4.74
N ARG A 253 -7.54 4.79 -4.65
CA ARG A 253 -6.69 5.62 -5.49
C ARG A 253 -6.00 6.71 -4.67
N ASN A 254 -4.70 6.89 -4.88
CA ASN A 254 -3.92 7.98 -4.32
C ASN A 254 -3.23 8.73 -5.47
N LEU A 255 -3.46 10.02 -5.56
CA LEU A 255 -2.82 10.87 -6.56
C LEU A 255 -1.39 11.19 -6.13
N GLY A 256 -0.41 10.80 -6.95
CA GLY A 256 0.99 11.14 -6.76
C GLY A 256 1.32 12.57 -7.19
N SER A 257 2.41 13.12 -6.67
CA SER A 257 2.85 14.47 -7.05
C SER A 257 3.42 14.54 -8.46
N LYS A 258 4.02 13.46 -8.97
CA LYS A 258 4.54 13.28 -10.34
C LYS A 258 5.25 14.51 -10.92
N HIS A 259 6.13 15.15 -10.13
CA HIS A 259 6.77 16.42 -10.51
C HIS A 259 7.61 16.34 -11.76
N GLN A 260 8.21 15.19 -12.03
CA GLN A 260 9.14 14.98 -13.13
C GLN A 260 8.77 13.71 -13.91
N LYS A 261 9.13 13.70 -15.20
CA LYS A 261 9.08 12.51 -16.05
C LYS A 261 10.35 12.39 -16.89
N MET A 262 10.72 11.16 -17.20
CA MET A 262 11.83 10.88 -18.12
C MET A 262 11.27 10.66 -19.51
N ILE A 263 11.84 11.34 -20.49
CA ILE A 263 11.46 11.25 -21.89
C ILE A 263 12.71 10.98 -22.76
N TYR A 264 12.50 10.65 -24.03
CA TYR A 264 13.61 10.56 -24.97
C TYR A 264 14.31 11.92 -25.10
N GLY A 265 15.65 11.87 -25.22
CA GLY A 265 16.49 13.01 -25.51
C GLY A 265 16.42 13.44 -26.97
N ASP A 266 17.20 14.47 -27.30
CA ASP A 266 17.22 15.00 -28.67
C ASP A 266 17.89 14.03 -29.65
N GLU A 267 17.43 13.99 -30.90
CA GLU A 267 18.03 13.18 -31.98
C GLU A 267 19.48 13.61 -32.19
N GLY A 268 20.42 12.65 -32.11
CA GLY A 268 21.85 12.87 -32.32
C GLY A 268 22.75 12.52 -31.13
N SER A 269 22.24 12.16 -30.00
CA SER A 269 23.00 11.59 -28.88
C SER A 269 23.34 10.12 -29.14
N THR A 270 24.62 9.74 -29.05
CA THR A 270 25.08 8.42 -29.50
C THR A 270 24.97 7.33 -28.43
N THR A 271 24.73 7.63 -27.16
CA THR A 271 24.82 6.62 -26.08
C THR A 271 23.72 6.67 -25.01
N ARG A 272 23.23 7.83 -24.61
CA ARG A 272 22.15 7.97 -23.62
C ARG A 272 21.22 9.09 -24.04
N SER A 273 20.14 8.74 -24.72
CA SER A 273 19.21 9.74 -25.24
C SER A 273 17.93 9.81 -24.44
N VAL A 274 18.05 9.88 -23.11
CA VAL A 274 16.95 10.19 -22.19
C VAL A 274 17.24 11.46 -21.40
N LYS A 275 16.20 12.22 -21.10
CA LYS A 275 16.28 13.44 -20.29
C LYS A 275 15.08 13.52 -19.34
N THR A 276 15.31 14.11 -18.16
CA THR A 276 14.27 14.41 -17.19
C THR A 276 13.70 15.79 -17.46
N VAL A 277 12.38 15.90 -17.47
CA VAL A 277 11.63 17.16 -17.62
C VAL A 277 10.56 17.28 -16.54
N GLU A 278 10.19 18.52 -16.22
CA GLU A 278 9.07 18.78 -15.31
C GLU A 278 7.74 18.39 -15.98
N VAL A 279 6.77 17.95 -15.17
CA VAL A 279 5.38 17.69 -15.58
C VAL A 279 4.55 18.92 -15.28
N GLU A 280 3.78 19.37 -16.24
CA GLU A 280 2.88 20.53 -16.09
C GLU A 280 1.85 20.28 -14.97
N LYS A 281 1.48 21.34 -14.24
CA LYS A 281 0.57 21.24 -13.09
C LYS A 281 -0.76 20.61 -13.44
N GLU A 282 -1.30 20.93 -14.60
CA GLU A 282 -2.57 20.42 -15.12
C GLU A 282 -2.50 18.91 -15.36
N GLU A 283 -1.39 18.43 -15.90
CA GLU A 283 -1.15 17.00 -16.18
C GLU A 283 -0.96 16.21 -14.88
N ARG A 284 -0.13 16.69 -13.96
CA ARG A 284 0.13 15.96 -12.69
C ARG A 284 -1.04 15.96 -11.70
N ASN A 285 -1.99 16.90 -11.86
CA ASN A 285 -3.25 16.92 -11.09
C ASN A 285 -4.31 15.94 -11.62
N GLN A 286 -3.96 15.08 -12.56
CA GLN A 286 -4.80 14.01 -13.08
C GLN A 286 -4.17 12.65 -12.78
N PHE A 287 -5.00 11.62 -12.65
CA PHE A 287 -4.50 10.25 -12.60
C PHE A 287 -3.93 9.87 -13.97
N SER A 288 -2.78 9.21 -13.96
CA SER A 288 -2.07 8.81 -15.18
C SER A 288 -2.69 7.61 -15.90
N LEU A 289 -3.65 6.92 -15.25
CA LEU A 289 -4.40 5.78 -15.80
C LEU A 289 -5.91 5.96 -15.63
N THR A 290 -6.67 5.46 -16.59
CA THR A 290 -8.13 5.32 -16.51
C THR A 290 -8.53 4.04 -15.79
N ASN A 291 -9.80 3.90 -15.40
CA ASN A 291 -10.32 2.68 -14.77
C ASN A 291 -10.26 1.47 -15.72
N GLU A 292 -10.44 1.68 -17.01
CA GLU A 292 -10.36 0.65 -18.05
C GLU A 292 -8.94 0.12 -18.15
N GLU A 293 -7.94 1.01 -18.20
CA GLU A 293 -6.52 0.67 -18.23
C GLU A 293 -6.08 -0.05 -16.95
N LEU A 294 -6.54 0.40 -15.80
CA LEU A 294 -6.31 -0.27 -14.52
C LEU A 294 -6.88 -1.69 -14.50
N THR A 295 -8.10 -1.87 -15.03
CA THR A 295 -8.75 -3.18 -15.14
C THR A 295 -7.98 -4.11 -16.09
N GLU A 296 -7.48 -3.59 -17.21
CA GLU A 296 -6.67 -4.34 -18.17
C GLU A 296 -5.35 -4.79 -17.54
N LEU A 297 -4.60 -3.88 -16.91
CA LEU A 297 -3.35 -4.18 -16.23
C LEU A 297 -3.53 -5.23 -15.13
N ALA A 298 -4.54 -5.06 -14.27
CA ALA A 298 -4.80 -6.01 -13.20
C ALA A 298 -5.22 -7.38 -13.73
N THR A 299 -5.93 -7.45 -14.86
CA THR A 299 -6.29 -8.72 -15.51
C THR A 299 -5.05 -9.42 -16.07
N GLN A 300 -4.13 -8.68 -16.69
CA GLN A 300 -2.85 -9.22 -17.15
C GLN A 300 -2.02 -9.73 -15.95
N ALA A 301 -1.95 -8.97 -14.86
CA ALA A 301 -1.23 -9.37 -13.64
C ALA A 301 -1.77 -10.68 -13.03
N ILE A 302 -3.10 -10.82 -12.93
CA ILE A 302 -3.73 -12.05 -12.44
C ILE A 302 -3.46 -13.23 -13.37
N THR A 303 -3.44 -13.00 -14.67
CA THR A 303 -3.12 -14.04 -15.66
C THR A 303 -1.69 -14.54 -15.48
N ILE A 304 -0.73 -13.61 -15.27
CA ILE A 304 0.67 -13.93 -15.01
C ILE A 304 0.80 -14.68 -13.67
N GLU A 305 0.20 -14.18 -12.59
CA GLU A 305 0.21 -14.84 -11.28
C GLU A 305 -0.30 -16.28 -11.35
N LYS A 306 -1.43 -16.51 -12.02
CA LYS A 306 -2.00 -17.86 -12.21
C LYS A 306 -1.06 -18.78 -12.97
N HIS A 307 -0.35 -18.27 -13.97
CA HIS A 307 0.60 -19.05 -14.75
C HIS A 307 1.81 -19.48 -13.93
N TYR A 308 2.36 -18.56 -13.13
CA TYR A 308 3.52 -18.85 -12.28
C TYR A 308 3.16 -19.53 -10.96
N GLY A 309 1.90 -19.46 -10.53
CA GLY A 309 1.38 -20.08 -9.30
C GLY A 309 1.87 -19.43 -8.01
N GLN A 310 2.30 -18.18 -8.06
CA GLN A 310 2.81 -17.40 -6.93
C GLN A 310 2.64 -15.90 -7.17
N PRO A 311 2.67 -15.06 -6.10
CA PRO A 311 2.61 -13.62 -6.24
C PRO A 311 3.76 -13.07 -7.09
N MET A 312 3.46 -12.02 -7.86
CA MET A 312 4.35 -11.48 -8.87
C MET A 312 4.61 -9.97 -8.65
N ASP A 313 5.83 -9.56 -8.99
CA ASP A 313 6.32 -8.20 -9.18
C ASP A 313 6.47 -7.97 -10.70
N ILE A 314 5.76 -6.97 -11.23
CA ILE A 314 5.58 -6.79 -12.68
C ILE A 314 5.82 -5.34 -13.05
N GLU A 315 6.74 -5.11 -14.00
CA GLU A 315 6.92 -3.81 -14.64
C GLU A 315 6.03 -3.71 -15.90
N TRP A 316 5.38 -2.57 -16.07
CA TRP A 316 4.49 -2.32 -17.20
C TRP A 316 4.73 -0.94 -17.82
N ALA A 317 4.33 -0.76 -19.06
CA ALA A 317 4.40 0.50 -19.78
C ALA A 317 3.21 0.67 -20.74
N LYS A 318 2.71 1.91 -20.84
CA LYS A 318 1.68 2.34 -21.77
C LYS A 318 2.32 3.09 -22.92
N ASP A 319 2.08 2.63 -24.13
CA ASP A 319 2.45 3.33 -25.34
C ASP A 319 1.53 4.55 -25.56
N GLY A 320 2.11 5.75 -25.54
CA GLY A 320 1.34 6.98 -25.64
C GLY A 320 0.73 7.24 -27.01
N ASP A 321 1.31 6.65 -28.07
CA ASP A 321 0.84 6.84 -29.45
C ASP A 321 -0.34 5.91 -29.76
N SER A 322 -0.28 4.65 -29.34
CA SER A 322 -1.33 3.65 -29.55
C SER A 322 -2.28 3.45 -28.39
N GLY A 323 -1.94 3.91 -27.21
CA GLY A 323 -2.67 3.66 -25.96
C GLY A 323 -2.55 2.23 -25.44
N LYS A 324 -1.76 1.36 -26.07
CA LYS A 324 -1.64 -0.06 -25.74
C LYS A 324 -0.75 -0.25 -24.50
N LEU A 325 -1.17 -1.19 -23.64
CA LEU A 325 -0.45 -1.57 -22.43
C LEU A 325 0.44 -2.78 -22.69
N PHE A 326 1.66 -2.74 -22.12
CA PHE A 326 2.66 -3.80 -22.27
C PHE A 326 3.24 -4.19 -20.92
N ILE A 327 3.52 -5.47 -20.77
CA ILE A 327 4.34 -6.01 -19.68
C ILE A 327 5.79 -6.01 -20.15
N VAL A 328 6.67 -5.35 -19.40
CA VAL A 328 8.08 -5.20 -19.79
C VAL A 328 9.04 -6.03 -18.94
N GLN A 329 8.58 -6.50 -17.78
CA GLN A 329 9.27 -7.48 -16.94
C GLN A 329 8.27 -8.12 -15.98
N ALA A 330 8.48 -9.38 -15.58
CA ALA A 330 7.76 -10.03 -14.49
C ALA A 330 8.72 -10.97 -13.74
N ARG A 331 8.64 -10.95 -12.40
CA ARG A 331 9.40 -11.83 -11.51
C ARG A 331 8.55 -12.22 -10.29
N PRO A 332 8.86 -13.35 -9.63
CA PRO A 332 8.22 -13.69 -8.36
C PRO A 332 8.43 -12.61 -7.29
N GLU A 333 7.37 -12.32 -6.53
CA GLU A 333 7.49 -11.52 -5.31
C GLU A 333 8.09 -12.39 -4.19
N THR A 334 9.19 -11.96 -3.56
CA THR A 334 9.97 -12.79 -2.65
C THR A 334 10.04 -12.26 -1.22
N VAL A 335 9.56 -11.05 -0.96
CA VAL A 335 9.67 -10.39 0.35
C VAL A 335 8.51 -10.80 1.26
N LYS A 336 7.27 -10.52 0.85
CA LYS A 336 6.07 -10.77 1.67
C LYS A 336 5.52 -12.19 1.52
N SER A 337 5.66 -12.80 0.36
CA SER A 337 5.20 -14.17 0.13
C SER A 337 5.89 -15.22 1.00
N ARG A 338 7.08 -14.92 1.55
CA ARG A 338 7.89 -15.82 2.40
C ARG A 338 7.81 -15.54 3.90
N GLN A 339 7.19 -14.44 4.33
CA GLN A 339 7.08 -14.14 5.75
C GLN A 339 6.16 -15.15 6.45
N ASP A 340 6.58 -15.58 7.65
CA ASP A 340 5.76 -16.45 8.49
C ASP A 340 4.53 -15.65 8.97
N ARG A 341 3.35 -16.04 8.47
CA ARG A 341 2.07 -15.39 8.78
C ARG A 341 1.59 -15.70 10.20
N ASN A 342 2.29 -16.55 10.95
CA ASN A 342 1.87 -17.02 12.27
C ASN A 342 2.40 -16.15 13.43
N VAL A 343 3.28 -15.17 13.17
CA VAL A 343 3.81 -14.27 14.19
C VAL A 343 3.52 -12.82 13.80
N MET A 344 2.84 -12.09 14.67
CA MET A 344 2.54 -10.68 14.49
C MET A 344 3.34 -9.84 15.49
N GLU A 345 4.22 -8.98 14.96
CA GLU A 345 4.90 -7.95 15.75
C GLU A 345 4.12 -6.64 15.69
N ARG A 346 3.94 -6.01 16.84
CA ARG A 346 3.30 -4.71 16.95
C ARG A 346 4.17 -3.74 17.71
N TYR A 347 4.33 -2.56 17.16
CA TYR A 347 5.09 -1.47 17.76
C TYR A 347 4.12 -0.41 18.31
N LEU A 348 4.26 -0.08 19.59
CA LEU A 348 3.42 0.89 20.30
C LEU A 348 4.28 2.02 20.84
N ILE A 349 4.08 3.24 20.33
CA ILE A 349 4.73 4.42 20.90
C ILE A 349 3.96 4.84 22.16
N GLN A 350 4.68 5.02 23.27
CA GLN A 350 4.08 5.32 24.57
C GLN A 350 3.75 6.80 24.78
N SER A 351 4.28 7.71 23.95
CA SER A 351 4.06 9.15 24.08
C SER A 351 2.93 9.65 23.16
N LYS A 352 1.83 10.11 23.76
CA LYS A 352 0.66 10.63 23.01
C LYS A 352 0.82 12.07 22.50
N ASP A 353 1.77 12.84 23.03
CA ASP A 353 1.94 14.27 22.74
C ASP A 353 3.24 14.59 21.99
N ALA A 354 3.82 13.58 21.33
CA ALA A 354 5.05 13.76 20.58
C ALA A 354 4.83 14.66 19.37
N LYS A 355 5.73 15.65 19.18
CA LYS A 355 5.66 16.58 18.07
C LYS A 355 6.11 15.93 16.78
N VAL A 356 5.24 15.89 15.78
CA VAL A 356 5.55 15.47 14.41
C VAL A 356 6.35 16.57 13.72
N ILE A 357 7.49 16.23 13.14
CA ILE A 357 8.35 17.14 12.37
C ILE A 357 7.96 17.08 10.89
N CYS A 358 7.87 15.90 10.34
CA CYS A 358 7.41 15.67 8.98
C CYS A 358 6.79 14.27 8.83
N GLU A 359 6.15 14.03 7.70
CA GLU A 359 5.45 12.79 7.41
C GLU A 359 5.71 12.33 5.96
N GLY A 360 5.48 11.05 5.67
CA GLY A 360 5.60 10.48 4.34
C GLY A 360 4.89 9.14 4.23
N ARG A 361 5.18 8.37 3.20
CA ARG A 361 4.65 7.01 3.05
C ARG A 361 5.39 6.04 3.96
N SER A 362 4.64 5.33 4.77
CA SER A 362 5.13 4.26 5.65
C SER A 362 5.54 3.02 4.84
N ILE A 363 6.72 2.49 5.13
CA ILE A 363 7.24 1.23 4.60
C ILE A 363 7.55 0.31 5.77
N GLY A 364 6.87 -0.81 5.82
CA GLY A 364 6.86 -1.71 6.97
C GLY A 364 5.92 -1.21 8.09
N GLN A 365 6.03 -1.83 9.26
CA GLN A 365 5.17 -1.54 10.43
C GLN A 365 5.99 -1.29 11.70
N ARG A 366 7.29 -1.07 11.57
CA ARG A 366 8.24 -0.93 12.67
C ARG A 366 8.46 0.52 13.05
N VAL A 367 9.12 0.71 14.19
CA VAL A 367 9.59 1.98 14.69
C VAL A 367 11.11 1.92 14.81
N GLY A 368 11.79 2.97 14.38
CA GLY A 368 13.23 3.13 14.53
C GLY A 368 13.58 4.50 15.10
N SER A 369 14.49 4.54 16.07
CA SER A 369 14.93 5.78 16.71
C SER A 369 16.44 5.95 16.58
N GLY A 370 16.91 7.19 16.47
CA GLY A 370 18.34 7.47 16.37
C GLY A 370 18.65 8.92 16.04
N LYS A 371 19.92 9.17 15.73
CA LYS A 371 20.38 10.47 15.29
C LYS A 371 20.28 10.58 13.78
N VAL A 372 19.72 11.66 13.33
CA VAL A 372 19.64 12.01 11.90
C VAL A 372 21.03 12.13 11.31
N ARG A 373 21.23 11.48 10.16
CA ARG A 373 22.39 11.67 9.29
C ARG A 373 21.91 12.00 7.89
N ILE A 374 22.11 13.27 7.52
CA ILE A 374 21.78 13.74 6.18
C ILE A 374 22.94 13.40 5.26
N VAL A 375 22.64 12.55 4.28
CA VAL A 375 23.61 12.07 3.29
C VAL A 375 23.12 12.48 1.90
N ASN A 376 23.93 13.26 1.20
CA ASN A 376 23.58 13.80 -0.11
C ASN A 376 24.19 12.98 -1.26
N ASP A 377 25.31 12.32 -1.01
CA ASP A 377 25.99 11.47 -2.00
C ASP A 377 26.75 10.32 -1.34
N LEU A 378 27.21 9.38 -2.17
CA LEU A 378 27.90 8.16 -1.74
C LEU A 378 29.20 8.40 -0.96
N ASN A 379 29.87 9.52 -1.17
CA ASN A 379 31.13 9.86 -0.46
C ASN A 379 30.89 10.23 1.02
N GLU A 380 29.64 10.46 1.38
CA GLU A 380 29.24 10.84 2.74
C GLU A 380 28.72 9.66 3.58
N MET A 381 28.69 8.45 3.05
CA MET A 381 28.15 7.25 3.72
C MET A 381 28.79 6.94 5.07
N ASP A 382 30.07 7.28 5.24
CA ASP A 382 30.80 7.05 6.50
C ASP A 382 30.25 7.88 7.68
N LYS A 383 29.45 8.90 7.41
CA LYS A 383 28.75 9.67 8.45
C LYS A 383 27.74 8.84 9.24
N VAL A 384 27.15 7.81 8.60
CA VAL A 384 26.10 6.98 9.21
C VAL A 384 26.70 5.86 10.03
N GLN A 385 26.44 5.89 11.32
CA GLN A 385 26.81 4.83 12.26
C GLN A 385 25.66 3.87 12.51
N VAL A 386 25.97 2.70 13.09
CA VAL A 386 24.94 1.73 13.46
C VAL A 386 23.93 2.36 14.43
N GLY A 387 22.66 2.33 14.08
CA GLY A 387 21.56 2.89 14.87
C GLY A 387 21.21 4.35 14.55
N ASP A 388 21.90 5.00 13.61
CA ASP A 388 21.49 6.32 13.13
C ASP A 388 20.26 6.24 12.19
N VAL A 389 19.57 7.35 12.02
CA VAL A 389 18.47 7.52 11.06
C VAL A 389 19.03 8.14 9.78
N LEU A 390 19.01 7.39 8.70
CA LEU A 390 19.48 7.85 7.38
C LEU A 390 18.44 8.77 6.77
N VAL A 391 18.84 9.98 6.38
CA VAL A 391 17.99 10.95 5.68
C VAL A 391 18.65 11.37 4.37
N SER A 392 17.92 11.25 3.26
CA SER A 392 18.42 11.61 1.93
C SER A 392 17.31 12.14 1.04
N ASP A 393 17.67 12.74 -0.08
CA ASP A 393 16.70 13.12 -1.10
C ASP A 393 16.07 11.87 -1.76
N MET A 394 16.92 10.91 -2.17
CA MET A 394 16.54 9.59 -2.66
C MET A 394 17.72 8.62 -2.46
N THR A 395 17.49 7.33 -2.59
CA THR A 395 18.53 6.29 -2.57
C THR A 395 18.55 5.52 -3.88
N ASP A 396 19.70 4.98 -4.24
CA ASP A 396 19.90 4.03 -5.34
C ASP A 396 20.57 2.75 -4.81
N PRO A 397 20.79 1.72 -5.65
CA PRO A 397 21.34 0.44 -5.20
C PRO A 397 22.72 0.52 -4.51
N ASP A 398 23.50 1.55 -4.75
CA ASP A 398 24.82 1.71 -4.10
C ASP A 398 24.72 2.14 -2.63
N TRP A 399 23.53 2.49 -2.16
CA TRP A 399 23.25 2.88 -0.77
C TRP A 399 22.99 1.70 0.19
N GLU A 400 22.86 0.48 -0.32
CA GLU A 400 22.54 -0.70 0.52
C GLU A 400 23.48 -0.87 1.72
N PRO A 401 24.81 -0.70 1.62
CA PRO A 401 25.71 -0.85 2.77
C PRO A 401 25.44 0.14 3.91
N VAL A 402 25.00 1.36 3.60
CA VAL A 402 24.65 2.36 4.62
C VAL A 402 23.24 2.11 5.18
N MET A 403 22.31 1.67 4.34
CA MET A 403 20.95 1.36 4.76
C MET A 403 20.91 0.21 5.80
N LYS A 404 21.83 -0.76 5.71
CA LYS A 404 21.99 -1.84 6.68
C LYS A 404 22.37 -1.38 8.09
N ARG A 405 23.01 -0.24 8.22
CA ARG A 405 23.43 0.35 9.52
C ARG A 405 22.32 1.20 10.14
N ALA A 406 21.40 1.69 9.33
CA ALA A 406 20.37 2.60 9.77
C ALA A 406 19.31 1.92 10.65
N SER A 407 18.85 2.63 11.68
CA SER A 407 17.67 2.25 12.48
C SER A 407 16.36 2.58 11.75
N ALA A 408 16.38 3.58 10.88
CA ALA A 408 15.30 3.97 10.00
C ALA A 408 15.84 4.72 8.77
N ILE A 409 15.06 4.74 7.69
CA ILE A 409 15.41 5.41 6.44
C ILE A 409 14.32 6.44 6.11
N ILE A 410 14.72 7.65 5.76
CA ILE A 410 13.81 8.74 5.42
C ILE A 410 14.24 9.34 4.08
N THR A 411 13.30 9.48 3.13
CA THR A 411 13.60 10.09 1.83
C THR A 411 12.58 11.17 1.46
N ASN A 412 13.05 12.23 0.78
CA ASN A 412 12.17 13.26 0.24
C ASN A 412 11.31 12.72 -0.89
N ARG A 413 11.89 11.87 -1.75
CA ARG A 413 11.24 11.31 -2.93
C ARG A 413 11.04 9.80 -2.80
N GLY A 414 10.14 9.27 -3.60
CA GLY A 414 9.87 7.84 -3.72
C GLY A 414 8.46 7.46 -3.28
N GLY A 415 8.00 6.34 -3.80
CA GLY A 415 6.77 5.66 -3.41
C GLY A 415 7.07 4.28 -2.84
N ARG A 416 6.05 3.46 -2.64
CA ARG A 416 6.15 2.12 -2.06
C ARG A 416 6.98 1.12 -2.88
N THR A 417 7.24 1.43 -4.12
CA THR A 417 7.98 0.57 -5.06
C THR A 417 9.38 1.09 -5.37
N CYS A 418 9.81 2.19 -4.74
CA CYS A 418 11.16 2.73 -4.94
C CYS A 418 12.23 1.84 -4.29
N HIS A 419 13.47 2.04 -4.70
CA HIS A 419 14.63 1.29 -4.18
C HIS A 419 14.70 1.35 -2.65
N ALA A 420 14.57 2.54 -2.04
CA ALA A 420 14.55 2.69 -0.58
C ALA A 420 13.49 1.79 0.09
N ALA A 421 12.29 1.70 -0.50
CA ALA A 421 11.19 0.90 0.03
C ALA A 421 11.48 -0.61 -0.10
N ILE A 422 12.00 -1.05 -1.24
CA ILE A 422 12.33 -2.47 -1.49
C ILE A 422 13.40 -2.95 -0.51
N ILE A 423 14.51 -2.23 -0.43
CA ILE A 423 15.63 -2.60 0.44
C ILE A 423 15.24 -2.51 1.93
N ALA A 424 14.46 -1.50 2.33
CA ALA A 424 13.96 -1.38 3.69
C ALA A 424 13.14 -2.61 4.12
N ARG A 425 12.28 -3.14 3.22
CA ARG A 425 11.52 -4.38 3.46
C ARG A 425 12.43 -5.60 3.59
N GLU A 426 13.40 -5.74 2.68
CA GLU A 426 14.37 -6.85 2.70
C GLU A 426 15.20 -6.86 3.98
N LEU A 427 15.63 -5.68 4.43
CA LEU A 427 16.42 -5.51 5.66
C LEU A 427 15.57 -5.53 6.93
N GLY A 428 14.25 -5.43 6.82
CA GLY A 428 13.34 -5.29 7.97
C GLY A 428 13.51 -3.97 8.73
N VAL A 429 14.02 -2.92 8.07
CA VAL A 429 14.22 -1.59 8.63
C VAL A 429 13.00 -0.71 8.28
N PRO A 430 12.42 0.07 9.22
CA PRO A 430 11.34 0.98 8.86
C PRO A 430 11.85 2.08 7.92
N ALA A 431 11.05 2.41 6.91
CA ALA A 431 11.36 3.56 6.07
C ALA A 431 10.14 4.47 5.87
N ILE A 432 10.40 5.77 5.76
CA ILE A 432 9.40 6.78 5.44
C ILE A 432 9.84 7.49 4.18
N VAL A 433 9.12 7.27 3.09
CA VAL A 433 9.50 7.78 1.76
C VAL A 433 8.51 8.84 1.28
N GLY A 434 8.97 9.70 0.36
CA GLY A 434 8.10 10.73 -0.21
C GLY A 434 7.74 11.86 0.75
N CYS A 435 8.61 12.19 1.71
CA CYS A 435 8.38 13.25 2.70
C CYS A 435 8.39 14.67 2.09
N GLY A 436 8.94 14.84 0.90
CA GLY A 436 9.01 16.10 0.19
C GLY A 436 10.16 17.02 0.65
N ASN A 437 10.33 17.23 1.94
CA ASN A 437 11.27 18.21 2.49
C ASN A 437 12.03 17.73 3.74
N ALA A 438 12.14 16.45 3.99
CA ALA A 438 12.80 15.93 5.19
C ALA A 438 14.24 16.40 5.34
N THR A 439 15.00 16.50 4.25
CA THR A 439 16.38 17.01 4.24
C THR A 439 16.49 18.51 4.61
N GLU A 440 15.38 19.26 4.55
CA GLU A 440 15.34 20.69 4.87
C GLU A 440 14.86 20.94 6.30
N VAL A 441 13.89 20.13 6.79
CA VAL A 441 13.26 20.32 8.11
C VAL A 441 13.96 19.55 9.22
N LEU A 442 14.71 18.50 8.89
CA LEU A 442 15.55 17.77 9.83
C LEU A 442 16.95 18.33 9.85
N THR A 443 17.62 18.23 10.99
CA THR A 443 18.99 18.72 11.18
C THR A 443 19.93 17.55 11.46
N ASP A 444 21.12 17.54 10.85
CA ASP A 444 22.13 16.51 11.11
C ASP A 444 22.48 16.41 12.58
N GLY A 445 22.48 15.21 13.14
CA GLY A 445 22.68 14.94 14.57
C GLY A 445 21.44 15.11 15.45
N GLN A 446 20.31 15.58 14.93
CA GLN A 446 19.03 15.66 15.65
C GLN A 446 18.54 14.26 16.05
N GLU A 447 18.06 14.11 17.27
CA GLU A 447 17.44 12.87 17.73
C GLU A 447 15.98 12.82 17.28
N VAL A 448 15.59 11.71 16.62
CA VAL A 448 14.24 11.51 16.10
C VAL A 448 13.79 10.07 16.28
N THR A 449 12.47 9.87 16.20
CA THR A 449 11.82 8.57 16.11
C THR A 449 10.99 8.51 14.83
N ALA A 450 11.31 7.59 13.96
CA ALA A 450 10.57 7.31 12.73
C ALA A 450 9.58 6.16 12.99
N SER A 451 8.28 6.42 12.87
CA SER A 451 7.22 5.45 13.10
C SER A 451 6.53 5.07 11.81
N CYS A 452 6.52 3.79 11.51
CA CYS A 452 5.70 3.16 10.48
C CYS A 452 4.53 2.36 11.09
N ALA A 453 4.29 2.47 12.40
CA ALA A 453 3.31 1.64 13.11
C ALA A 453 1.87 2.17 13.05
N GLU A 454 1.63 3.34 12.44
CA GLU A 454 0.37 4.07 12.53
C GLU A 454 -0.47 4.00 11.23
N GLY A 455 -0.09 3.18 10.29
CA GLY A 455 -0.78 2.95 9.01
C GLY A 455 0.06 3.36 7.81
N ASP A 456 -0.59 3.80 6.74
CA ASP A 456 0.04 4.17 5.47
C ASP A 456 0.90 5.44 5.55
N THR A 457 0.64 6.29 6.54
CA THR A 457 1.44 7.48 6.81
C THR A 457 2.47 7.16 7.88
N GLY A 458 3.74 7.33 7.55
CA GLY A 458 4.85 7.29 8.50
C GLY A 458 5.10 8.68 9.07
N PHE A 459 5.39 8.73 10.35
CA PHE A 459 5.63 9.97 11.07
C PHE A 459 7.04 10.05 11.62
N ILE A 460 7.67 11.21 11.49
CA ILE A 460 8.96 11.51 12.10
C ILE A 460 8.71 12.42 13.31
N TYR A 461 8.94 11.88 14.50
CA TYR A 461 8.75 12.55 15.77
C TYR A 461 10.04 13.15 16.30
N GLU A 462 9.93 14.29 17.00
CA GLU A 462 11.05 14.93 17.70
C GLU A 462 11.46 14.10 18.93
N GLY A 463 12.76 13.81 19.04
CA GLY A 463 13.34 13.08 20.17
C GLY A 463 13.30 11.56 20.03
N LEU A 464 13.96 10.89 20.99
CA LEU A 464 13.93 9.43 21.13
C LEU A 464 12.73 9.05 21.98
N LEU A 465 11.71 8.48 21.34
CA LEU A 465 10.48 8.04 22.01
C LEU A 465 10.61 6.59 22.45
N ASP A 466 10.12 6.29 23.64
CA ASP A 466 9.98 4.92 24.11
C ASP A 466 8.85 4.22 23.34
N PHE A 467 9.11 3.02 22.88
CA PHE A 467 8.11 2.15 22.25
C PHE A 467 8.24 0.72 22.73
N GLU A 468 7.13 0.03 22.76
CA GLU A 468 7.03 -1.39 23.13
C GLU A 468 6.84 -2.23 21.86
N VAL A 469 7.48 -3.39 21.82
CA VAL A 469 7.29 -4.38 20.75
C VAL A 469 6.54 -5.57 21.34
N GLN A 470 5.32 -5.79 20.88
CA GLN A 470 4.50 -6.94 21.26
C GLN A 470 4.55 -7.97 20.15
N SER A 471 4.90 -9.21 20.49
CA SER A 471 4.97 -10.34 19.54
C SER A 471 3.96 -11.41 19.96
N ASN A 472 2.97 -11.66 19.10
CA ASN A 472 1.89 -12.61 19.35
C ASN A 472 1.89 -13.71 18.29
N SER A 473 1.76 -14.98 18.72
CA SER A 473 1.53 -16.11 17.81
C SER A 473 0.05 -16.26 17.48
N ILE A 474 -0.27 -16.47 16.20
CA ILE A 474 -1.64 -16.60 15.69
C ILE A 474 -1.97 -18.09 15.43
N ASP A 475 -1.54 -18.97 16.29
CA ASP A 475 -1.94 -20.40 16.20
C ASP A 475 -3.46 -20.55 16.42
N ALA A 476 -4.00 -21.73 16.11
CA ALA A 476 -5.46 -21.98 16.14
C ALA A 476 -6.14 -21.41 17.39
N MET A 477 -7.02 -20.43 17.17
CA MET A 477 -7.77 -19.79 18.26
C MET A 477 -8.87 -20.73 18.77
N PRO A 478 -9.09 -20.81 20.10
CA PRO A 478 -10.19 -21.59 20.66
C PRO A 478 -11.57 -21.07 20.22
N GLU A 479 -12.55 -21.95 20.06
CA GLU A 479 -13.92 -21.59 19.75
C GLU A 479 -14.57 -20.87 20.95
N LEU A 480 -15.32 -19.80 20.65
CA LEU A 480 -16.13 -19.05 21.63
C LEU A 480 -17.62 -19.12 21.27
N PRO A 481 -18.53 -19.03 22.26
CA PRO A 481 -19.98 -19.12 22.01
C PRO A 481 -20.56 -17.86 21.34
N PHE A 482 -19.76 -16.87 21.02
CA PHE A 482 -20.13 -15.61 20.34
C PHE A 482 -19.00 -15.18 19.40
N LYS A 483 -19.24 -14.13 18.60
CA LYS A 483 -18.27 -13.67 17.60
C LYS A 483 -17.38 -12.56 18.15
N VAL A 484 -16.08 -12.70 17.98
CA VAL A 484 -15.12 -11.61 18.20
C VAL A 484 -14.93 -10.87 16.88
N MET A 485 -15.34 -9.61 16.87
CA MET A 485 -15.22 -8.69 15.74
C MET A 485 -14.19 -7.60 16.05
N MET A 486 -13.89 -6.74 15.10
CA MET A 486 -12.94 -5.65 15.29
C MET A 486 -13.58 -4.28 15.08
N ASN A 487 -13.07 -3.28 15.81
CA ASN A 487 -13.27 -1.88 15.54
C ASN A 487 -12.18 -1.40 14.58
N VAL A 488 -12.52 -1.11 13.33
CA VAL A 488 -11.55 -0.65 12.33
C VAL A 488 -11.92 0.75 11.87
N GLY A 489 -11.17 1.73 12.34
CA GLY A 489 -11.39 3.14 11.97
C GLY A 489 -10.66 3.53 10.70
N ASN A 490 -9.42 3.06 10.53
CA ASN A 490 -8.55 3.45 9.43
C ASN A 490 -8.54 2.38 8.32
N PRO A 491 -9.08 2.68 7.11
CA PRO A 491 -9.04 1.76 5.97
C PRO A 491 -7.62 1.37 5.52
N ASP A 492 -6.62 2.23 5.77
CA ASP A 492 -5.23 1.99 5.40
C ASP A 492 -4.65 0.72 6.04
N ARG A 493 -5.17 0.33 7.20
CA ARG A 493 -4.75 -0.86 7.92
C ARG A 493 -5.65 -2.08 7.74
N ALA A 494 -6.68 -1.97 6.89
CA ALA A 494 -7.68 -3.02 6.72
C ALA A 494 -7.04 -4.36 6.34
N PHE A 495 -6.10 -4.37 5.40
CA PHE A 495 -5.43 -5.59 4.94
C PHE A 495 -4.59 -6.27 6.03
N SER A 496 -3.88 -5.48 6.83
CA SER A 496 -3.13 -6.02 7.98
C SER A 496 -4.07 -6.56 9.06
N PHE A 497 -5.15 -5.85 9.35
CA PHE A 497 -6.10 -6.28 10.39
C PHE A 497 -6.93 -7.50 9.96
N ALA A 498 -7.21 -7.65 8.67
CA ALA A 498 -7.92 -8.83 8.18
C ALA A 498 -7.16 -10.14 8.42
N GLN A 499 -5.85 -10.09 8.65
CA GLN A 499 -5.02 -11.26 8.98
C GLN A 499 -5.11 -11.66 10.46
N ILE A 500 -5.62 -10.79 11.34
CA ILE A 500 -5.89 -11.13 12.73
C ILE A 500 -7.14 -12.03 12.78
N PRO A 501 -7.16 -13.11 13.58
CA PRO A 501 -8.37 -13.91 13.75
C PRO A 501 -9.57 -13.05 14.15
N ASN A 502 -10.67 -13.13 13.39
CA ASN A 502 -11.84 -12.29 13.59
C ASN A 502 -13.09 -12.86 12.92
N ALA A 503 -14.25 -12.30 13.27
CA ALA A 503 -15.53 -12.57 12.64
C ALA A 503 -16.11 -11.35 11.90
N GLY A 504 -15.24 -10.42 11.48
CA GLY A 504 -15.59 -9.23 10.72
C GLY A 504 -15.38 -7.91 11.49
N VAL A 505 -15.91 -6.85 10.93
CA VAL A 505 -15.82 -5.48 11.48
C VAL A 505 -17.15 -5.08 12.12
N GLY A 506 -17.16 -4.95 13.44
CA GLY A 506 -18.36 -4.55 14.19
C GLY A 506 -18.57 -3.04 14.23
N LEU A 507 -17.51 -2.27 13.96
CA LEU A 507 -17.59 -0.82 13.84
C LEU A 507 -16.54 -0.30 12.85
N ALA A 508 -17.01 0.17 11.70
CA ALA A 508 -16.24 1.02 10.80
C ALA A 508 -16.83 2.45 10.85
N ARG A 509 -15.99 3.43 11.14
CA ARG A 509 -16.42 4.83 11.33
C ARG A 509 -16.12 5.65 10.09
N LEU A 510 -17.16 6.24 9.47
CA LEU A 510 -16.99 7.14 8.31
C LEU A 510 -16.17 8.39 8.65
N GLU A 511 -16.17 8.83 9.90
CA GLU A 511 -15.41 10.00 10.36
C GLU A 511 -13.92 9.88 10.07
N PHE A 512 -13.33 8.69 10.15
CA PHE A 512 -11.92 8.47 9.80
C PHE A 512 -11.66 8.70 8.31
N ILE A 513 -12.56 8.22 7.45
CA ILE A 513 -12.49 8.44 6.01
C ILE A 513 -12.66 9.93 5.71
N ILE A 514 -13.66 10.57 6.32
CA ILE A 514 -13.96 11.99 6.10
C ILE A 514 -12.79 12.87 6.58
N ASN A 515 -12.24 12.61 7.76
CA ASN A 515 -11.12 13.40 8.28
C ASN A 515 -9.81 13.21 7.49
N ARG A 516 -9.44 11.96 7.21
CA ARG A 516 -8.13 11.65 6.62
C ARG A 516 -8.12 11.75 5.10
N MET A 517 -9.12 11.15 4.43
CA MET A 517 -9.12 11.04 2.97
C MET A 517 -9.80 12.23 2.29
N ILE A 518 -10.77 12.87 2.95
CA ILE A 518 -11.53 14.00 2.40
C ILE A 518 -11.04 15.34 2.97
N GLY A 519 -11.14 15.54 4.28
CA GLY A 519 -10.69 16.76 4.97
C GLY A 519 -11.52 18.01 4.70
N VAL A 520 -12.64 17.90 4.00
CA VAL A 520 -13.51 19.02 3.57
C VAL A 520 -14.94 18.78 4.06
N HIS A 521 -15.58 19.84 4.54
CA HIS A 521 -16.98 19.78 4.93
C HIS A 521 -17.87 19.50 3.70
N PRO A 522 -18.79 18.51 3.75
CA PRO A 522 -19.59 18.14 2.57
C PRO A 522 -20.43 19.29 2.03
N LYS A 523 -20.94 20.18 2.89
CA LYS A 523 -21.70 21.36 2.47
C LYS A 523 -20.85 22.34 1.65
N ALA A 524 -19.54 22.45 1.95
CA ALA A 524 -18.62 23.29 1.18
C ALA A 524 -18.44 22.73 -0.25
N LEU A 525 -18.35 21.41 -0.39
CA LEU A 525 -18.28 20.76 -1.70
C LEU A 525 -19.55 20.94 -2.53
N LEU A 526 -20.72 20.93 -1.90
CA LEU A 526 -22.00 21.20 -2.55
C LEU A 526 -22.17 22.67 -2.99
N ASN A 527 -21.51 23.61 -2.34
CA ASN A 527 -21.70 25.04 -2.52
C ASN A 527 -20.43 25.79 -2.99
N MET A 528 -19.57 25.14 -3.76
CA MET A 528 -18.27 25.69 -4.23
C MET A 528 -18.34 27.12 -4.79
N ASN A 529 -19.42 27.45 -5.52
CA ASN A 529 -19.56 28.74 -6.18
C ASN A 529 -19.81 29.92 -5.23
N THR A 530 -20.13 29.65 -3.95
CA THR A 530 -20.45 30.67 -2.95
C THR A 530 -19.38 30.83 -1.87
N LEU A 531 -18.29 30.04 -1.97
CA LEU A 531 -17.23 30.01 -0.97
C LEU A 531 -16.26 31.21 -1.08
N PRO A 532 -15.68 31.64 0.05
CA PRO A 532 -14.54 32.54 0.02
C PRO A 532 -13.40 31.98 -0.83
N ARG A 533 -12.66 32.86 -1.53
CA ARG A 533 -11.60 32.49 -2.47
C ARG A 533 -10.54 31.53 -1.85
N GLU A 534 -10.11 31.83 -0.63
CA GLU A 534 -9.10 31.00 0.08
C GLU A 534 -9.59 29.58 0.34
N VAL A 535 -10.85 29.45 0.77
CA VAL A 535 -11.47 28.13 1.02
C VAL A 535 -11.63 27.37 -0.30
N SER A 536 -12.12 28.06 -1.34
CA SER A 536 -12.29 27.47 -2.67
C SER A 536 -10.95 26.99 -3.27
N GLN A 537 -9.87 27.75 -3.08
CA GLN A 537 -8.53 27.38 -3.53
C GLN A 537 -8.03 26.12 -2.78
N ALA A 538 -8.13 26.07 -1.46
CA ALA A 538 -7.73 24.90 -0.67
C ALA A 538 -8.51 23.64 -1.06
N ILE A 539 -9.80 23.78 -1.34
CA ILE A 539 -10.61 22.65 -1.83
C ILE A 539 -10.16 22.20 -3.22
N ASN A 540 -9.91 23.13 -4.15
CA ASN A 540 -9.48 22.79 -5.51
C ASN A 540 -8.17 22.01 -5.55
N GLU A 541 -7.24 22.31 -4.63
CA GLU A 541 -6.00 21.53 -4.48
C GLU A 541 -6.28 20.10 -4.00
N ARG A 542 -7.26 19.94 -3.12
CA ARG A 542 -7.60 18.65 -2.51
C ARG A 542 -8.38 17.71 -3.44
N ILE A 543 -9.23 18.28 -4.30
CA ILE A 543 -10.06 17.50 -5.24
C ILE A 543 -9.37 17.16 -6.56
N ALA A 544 -8.08 17.47 -6.69
CA ALA A 544 -7.31 17.15 -7.90
C ALA A 544 -7.46 15.68 -8.29
N GLY A 545 -7.62 15.42 -9.58
CA GLY A 545 -7.83 14.07 -10.12
C GLY A 545 -9.28 13.57 -10.13
N TYR A 546 -10.22 14.29 -9.51
CA TYR A 546 -11.65 13.91 -9.48
C TYR A 546 -12.49 14.79 -10.40
N ALA A 547 -13.59 14.23 -10.93
CA ALA A 547 -14.42 14.89 -11.95
C ALA A 547 -15.16 16.12 -11.40
N SER A 548 -15.56 16.09 -10.14
CA SER A 548 -16.23 17.21 -9.47
C SER A 548 -15.99 17.15 -7.96
N PRO A 549 -16.25 18.26 -7.23
CA PRO A 549 -16.18 18.27 -5.76
C PRO A 549 -17.09 17.22 -5.11
N VAL A 550 -18.27 16.99 -5.66
CA VAL A 550 -19.23 16.00 -5.15
C VAL A 550 -18.74 14.59 -5.44
N ASP A 551 -18.21 14.33 -6.65
CA ASP A 551 -17.65 13.02 -6.99
C ASP A 551 -16.42 12.71 -6.13
N PHE A 552 -15.58 13.69 -5.83
CA PHE A 552 -14.48 13.52 -4.88
C PHE A 552 -14.96 12.99 -3.52
N TYR A 553 -16.00 13.60 -2.94
CA TYR A 553 -16.55 13.17 -1.64
C TYR A 553 -17.09 11.74 -1.70
N VAL A 554 -17.93 11.47 -2.71
CA VAL A 554 -18.56 10.15 -2.88
C VAL A 554 -17.51 9.09 -3.19
N ASP A 555 -16.57 9.36 -4.10
CA ASP A 555 -15.52 8.40 -4.47
C ASP A 555 -14.60 8.06 -3.31
N LYS A 556 -14.23 9.06 -2.49
CA LYS A 556 -13.41 8.81 -1.29
C LYS A 556 -14.13 7.96 -0.24
N LEU A 557 -15.43 8.16 -0.06
CA LEU A 557 -16.24 7.28 0.79
C LEU A 557 -16.31 5.87 0.21
N VAL A 558 -16.55 5.74 -1.10
CA VAL A 558 -16.56 4.42 -1.77
C VAL A 558 -15.22 3.72 -1.60
N GLU A 559 -14.10 4.43 -1.82
CA GLU A 559 -12.75 3.88 -1.67
C GLU A 559 -12.49 3.38 -0.24
N GLY A 560 -12.81 4.18 0.77
CA GLY A 560 -12.62 3.77 2.17
C GLY A 560 -13.49 2.58 2.57
N ILE A 561 -14.77 2.60 2.23
CA ILE A 561 -15.72 1.53 2.56
C ILE A 561 -15.38 0.25 1.79
N SER A 562 -15.10 0.34 0.48
CA SER A 562 -14.79 -0.83 -0.34
C SER A 562 -13.48 -1.49 0.05
N THR A 563 -12.47 -0.72 0.48
CA THR A 563 -11.23 -1.26 1.03
C THR A 563 -11.50 -2.15 2.24
N LEU A 564 -12.32 -1.68 3.19
CA LEU A 564 -12.75 -2.47 4.35
C LEU A 564 -13.56 -3.70 3.91
N ALA A 565 -14.54 -3.50 3.04
CA ALA A 565 -15.42 -4.58 2.59
C ALA A 565 -14.68 -5.70 1.84
N VAL A 566 -13.65 -5.35 1.06
CA VAL A 566 -12.80 -6.33 0.35
C VAL A 566 -11.86 -7.04 1.31
N ALA A 567 -11.24 -6.31 2.25
CA ALA A 567 -10.34 -6.90 3.25
C ALA A 567 -11.05 -7.98 4.11
N PHE A 568 -12.34 -7.77 4.41
CA PHE A 568 -13.17 -8.67 5.21
C PHE A 568 -14.32 -9.30 4.38
N ARG A 569 -14.04 -9.68 3.14
CA ARG A 569 -15.08 -10.07 2.17
C ARG A 569 -16.01 -11.19 2.65
N GLU A 570 -15.45 -12.20 3.30
CA GLU A 570 -16.19 -13.35 3.83
C GLU A 570 -16.91 -13.06 5.17
N GLN A 571 -16.75 -11.86 5.69
CA GLN A 571 -17.24 -11.46 7.00
C GLN A 571 -18.07 -10.17 6.91
N PRO A 572 -19.01 -9.92 7.85
CA PRO A 572 -19.76 -8.67 7.87
C PRO A 572 -18.88 -7.47 8.20
N VAL A 573 -19.15 -6.34 7.55
CA VAL A 573 -18.58 -5.04 7.84
C VAL A 573 -19.70 -4.07 8.18
N ILE A 574 -19.80 -3.66 9.45
CA ILE A 574 -20.85 -2.75 9.92
C ILE A 574 -20.29 -1.33 9.83
N VAL A 575 -20.79 -0.56 8.87
CA VAL A 575 -20.36 0.82 8.60
C VAL A 575 -21.31 1.78 9.31
N ARG A 576 -20.77 2.53 10.28
CA ARG A 576 -21.52 3.59 10.96
C ARG A 576 -21.52 4.85 10.12
N MET A 577 -22.72 5.38 9.83
CA MET A 577 -22.88 6.69 9.20
C MET A 577 -22.21 7.78 10.04
N SER A 578 -21.87 8.91 9.44
CA SER A 578 -21.08 9.95 10.11
C SER A 578 -21.75 10.48 11.38
N ASP A 579 -20.98 10.56 12.45
CA ASP A 579 -21.43 11.03 13.78
C ASP A 579 -20.54 12.14 14.32
N PHE A 580 -20.19 13.09 13.49
CA PHE A 580 -19.47 14.28 13.93
C PHE A 580 -20.36 15.21 14.75
N LYS A 581 -19.78 15.76 15.79
CA LYS A 581 -20.33 16.90 16.51
C LYS A 581 -20.08 18.20 15.72
N SER A 582 -20.81 19.26 16.03
CA SER A 582 -20.69 20.55 15.33
C SER A 582 -19.27 21.11 15.39
N ASN A 583 -18.59 21.03 16.52
CA ASN A 583 -17.21 21.46 16.69
C ASN A 583 -16.21 20.62 15.84
N GLU A 584 -16.47 19.34 15.65
CA GLU A 584 -15.63 18.45 14.83
C GLU A 584 -15.80 18.76 13.34
N TYR A 585 -17.05 18.88 12.87
CA TYR A 585 -17.34 19.32 11.49
C TYR A 585 -16.79 20.72 11.20
N ALA A 586 -16.81 21.63 12.19
CA ALA A 586 -16.28 22.99 12.03
C ALA A 586 -14.77 23.01 11.76
N ASN A 587 -14.01 21.95 12.12
CA ASN A 587 -12.58 21.83 11.89
C ASN A 587 -12.22 21.40 10.45
N LEU A 588 -13.19 20.85 9.71
CA LEU A 588 -12.99 20.53 8.29
C LEU A 588 -12.90 21.81 7.44
N ILE A 589 -12.21 21.74 6.30
CA ILE A 589 -12.11 22.88 5.37
C ILE A 589 -13.52 23.36 5.00
N GLY A 590 -13.80 24.63 5.23
CA GLY A 590 -15.10 25.26 5.00
C GLY A 590 -16.14 25.01 6.11
N GLY A 591 -15.86 24.17 7.11
CA GLY A 591 -16.83 23.77 8.15
C GLY A 591 -17.36 24.93 8.98
N LYS A 592 -16.52 25.87 9.36
CA LYS A 592 -16.90 27.08 10.12
C LYS A 592 -17.99 27.94 9.46
N LEU A 593 -18.19 27.79 8.15
CA LEU A 593 -19.22 28.52 7.42
C LEU A 593 -20.64 27.96 7.60
N TYR A 594 -20.72 26.68 7.99
CA TYR A 594 -21.98 25.92 8.00
C TYR A 594 -22.37 25.37 9.37
N GLU A 595 -21.41 25.22 10.27
CA GLU A 595 -21.67 24.60 11.57
C GLU A 595 -22.10 25.64 12.62
N PRO A 596 -23.15 25.31 13.41
CA PRO A 596 -23.59 26.17 14.49
C PRO A 596 -22.58 26.10 15.67
N SER A 597 -22.51 27.18 16.45
CA SER A 597 -21.85 27.16 17.74
C SER A 597 -22.83 26.63 18.80
N GLU A 598 -22.48 25.51 19.45
CA GLU A 598 -23.30 24.88 20.48
C GLU A 598 -22.56 24.91 21.81
N GLU A 599 -23.28 25.13 22.90
CA GLU A 599 -22.72 25.11 24.26
C GLU A 599 -22.29 23.69 24.66
N ASN A 600 -23.01 22.67 24.21
CA ASN A 600 -22.71 21.27 24.44
C ASN A 600 -22.90 20.45 23.15
N PRO A 601 -21.87 20.42 22.25
CA PRO A 601 -21.95 19.66 21.02
C PRO A 601 -22.19 18.16 21.20
N MET A 602 -21.81 17.60 22.35
CA MET A 602 -22.03 16.18 22.67
C MET A 602 -23.53 15.82 22.70
N LEU A 603 -24.38 16.71 23.18
CA LEU A 603 -25.83 16.55 23.25
C LEU A 603 -26.57 17.27 22.12
N GLY A 604 -25.86 17.93 21.26
CA GLY A 604 -26.38 18.82 20.23
C GLY A 604 -26.71 18.16 18.89
N PHE A 605 -26.38 18.84 17.83
CA PHE A 605 -26.67 18.48 16.43
C PHE A 605 -25.70 17.43 15.91
N ARG A 606 -26.00 16.14 16.15
CA ARG A 606 -25.17 15.00 15.74
C ARG A 606 -26.05 13.77 15.39
N GLY A 607 -25.48 12.82 14.68
CA GLY A 607 -26.08 11.54 14.33
C GLY A 607 -27.41 11.70 13.56
N ALA A 608 -28.40 10.91 13.90
CA ALA A 608 -29.70 10.85 13.21
C ALA A 608 -30.41 12.20 13.05
N SER A 609 -30.28 13.11 14.03
CA SER A 609 -30.89 14.45 13.96
C SER A 609 -30.33 15.29 12.80
N ARG A 610 -29.08 15.07 12.36
CA ARG A 610 -28.52 15.71 11.19
C ARG A 610 -29.15 15.20 9.91
N TYR A 611 -29.37 13.89 9.80
CA TYR A 611 -29.84 13.24 8.59
C TYR A 611 -31.27 13.64 8.25
N VAL A 612 -32.10 13.83 9.26
CA VAL A 612 -33.49 14.27 9.09
C VAL A 612 -33.64 15.79 8.92
N SER A 613 -32.61 16.56 9.26
CA SER A 613 -32.63 18.02 9.15
C SER A 613 -32.43 18.48 7.72
N ASP A 614 -33.22 19.46 7.27
CA ASP A 614 -33.05 20.11 5.96
C ASP A 614 -31.67 20.78 5.82
N ASN A 615 -31.03 21.14 6.94
CA ASN A 615 -29.70 21.75 6.91
C ASN A 615 -28.56 20.78 6.55
N PHE A 616 -28.76 19.46 6.66
CA PHE A 616 -27.70 18.47 6.44
C PHE A 616 -28.14 17.28 5.55
N ARG A 617 -29.41 17.16 5.23
CA ARG A 617 -29.96 16.02 4.46
C ARG A 617 -29.23 15.80 3.15
N ASP A 618 -28.93 16.84 2.39
CA ASP A 618 -28.19 16.78 1.14
C ASP A 618 -26.76 16.21 1.30
N CYS A 619 -26.12 16.47 2.44
CA CYS A 619 -24.84 15.88 2.79
C CYS A 619 -24.98 14.39 3.13
N PHE A 620 -26.01 14.03 3.89
CA PHE A 620 -26.29 12.62 4.21
C PHE A 620 -26.63 11.80 2.96
N GLU A 621 -27.30 12.39 1.97
CA GLU A 621 -27.58 11.73 0.70
C GLU A 621 -26.30 11.37 -0.08
N LEU A 622 -25.19 12.11 0.10
CA LEU A 622 -23.88 11.73 -0.47
C LEU A 622 -23.33 10.45 0.18
N GLU A 623 -23.49 10.30 1.47
CA GLU A 623 -23.10 9.04 2.17
C GLU A 623 -23.97 7.87 1.70
N CYS A 624 -25.28 8.07 1.55
CA CYS A 624 -26.19 7.07 0.98
C CYS A 624 -25.78 6.67 -0.44
N ARG A 625 -25.42 7.65 -1.29
CA ARG A 625 -24.95 7.39 -2.66
C ARG A 625 -23.68 6.53 -2.67
N ALA A 626 -22.73 6.81 -1.78
CA ALA A 626 -21.51 6.02 -1.66
C ALA A 626 -21.80 4.56 -1.25
N LEU A 627 -22.61 4.36 -0.20
CA LEU A 627 -22.99 3.03 0.27
C LEU A 627 -23.77 2.23 -0.78
N LYS A 628 -24.65 2.89 -1.52
CA LYS A 628 -25.38 2.27 -2.64
C LYS A 628 -24.43 1.79 -3.73
N ARG A 629 -23.46 2.61 -4.13
CA ARG A 629 -22.43 2.19 -5.10
C ARG A 629 -21.64 0.99 -4.62
N VAL A 630 -21.19 0.99 -3.38
CA VAL A 630 -20.44 -0.14 -2.80
C VAL A 630 -21.26 -1.41 -2.80
N ARG A 631 -22.52 -1.35 -2.38
CA ARG A 631 -23.38 -2.55 -2.26
C ARG A 631 -23.93 -3.03 -3.59
N ASP A 632 -24.45 -2.14 -4.42
CA ASP A 632 -25.20 -2.51 -5.62
C ASP A 632 -24.29 -2.60 -6.85
N GLU A 633 -23.43 -1.60 -7.10
CA GLU A 633 -22.56 -1.57 -8.28
C GLU A 633 -21.34 -2.48 -8.10
N MET A 634 -20.65 -2.37 -6.94
CA MET A 634 -19.49 -3.22 -6.66
C MET A 634 -19.88 -4.60 -6.12
N GLY A 635 -21.13 -4.80 -5.69
CA GLY A 635 -21.64 -6.08 -5.19
C GLY A 635 -21.10 -6.49 -3.81
N LEU A 636 -20.56 -5.52 -3.03
CA LEU A 636 -20.03 -5.77 -1.69
C LEU A 636 -21.16 -5.79 -0.65
N THR A 637 -21.98 -6.83 -0.69
CA THR A 637 -23.18 -6.98 0.14
C THR A 637 -22.90 -7.36 1.60
N ASN A 638 -21.65 -7.67 1.93
CA ASN A 638 -21.19 -7.86 3.32
C ASN A 638 -21.19 -6.56 4.14
N VAL A 639 -21.36 -5.40 3.51
CA VAL A 639 -21.53 -4.11 4.18
C VAL A 639 -22.93 -3.98 4.76
N LYS A 640 -23.03 -3.77 6.10
CA LYS A 640 -24.24 -3.40 6.83
C LYS A 640 -24.15 -1.93 7.21
N ILE A 641 -25.30 -1.28 7.40
CA ILE A 641 -25.36 0.14 7.74
C ILE A 641 -25.76 0.30 9.20
N MET A 642 -25.04 1.12 9.95
CA MET A 642 -25.33 1.47 11.32
C MET A 642 -25.69 2.95 11.47
N ILE A 643 -26.81 3.23 12.12
CA ILE A 643 -27.29 4.58 12.37
C ILE A 643 -26.94 5.00 13.82
N PRO A 644 -26.12 6.06 13.99
CA PRO A 644 -25.71 6.55 15.31
C PRO A 644 -26.72 7.53 15.91
N PHE A 645 -26.72 7.61 17.23
CA PHE A 645 -27.33 8.64 18.05
C PHE A 645 -28.80 8.91 17.72
N VAL A 646 -29.61 7.86 17.69
CA VAL A 646 -31.05 7.91 17.41
C VAL A 646 -31.80 8.17 18.72
N ARG A 647 -32.43 9.33 18.89
CA ARG A 647 -33.01 9.77 20.14
C ARG A 647 -34.44 9.26 20.37
N THR A 648 -35.21 9.18 19.31
CA THR A 648 -36.65 8.83 19.39
C THR A 648 -37.01 7.81 18.30
N THR A 649 -38.08 7.04 18.54
CA THR A 649 -38.63 6.10 17.56
C THR A 649 -39.15 6.80 16.30
N LYS A 650 -39.64 8.05 16.45
CA LYS A 650 -39.99 8.88 15.28
C LYS A 650 -38.81 9.20 14.41
N GLU A 651 -37.68 9.63 15.02
CA GLU A 651 -36.43 9.90 14.32
C GLU A 651 -35.89 8.62 13.63
N ALA A 652 -36.01 7.45 14.28
CA ALA A 652 -35.69 6.15 13.70
C ALA A 652 -36.50 5.88 12.42
N ALA A 653 -37.81 6.05 12.44
CA ALA A 653 -38.66 5.86 11.28
C ALA A 653 -38.30 6.82 10.14
N GLU A 654 -38.04 8.10 10.42
CA GLU A 654 -37.66 9.11 9.44
C GLU A 654 -36.32 8.79 8.75
N VAL A 655 -35.30 8.37 9.50
CA VAL A 655 -33.99 7.98 8.92
C VAL A 655 -34.13 6.75 8.02
N VAL A 656 -34.87 5.74 8.46
CA VAL A 656 -35.10 4.52 7.65
C VAL A 656 -35.85 4.86 6.36
N GLU A 657 -36.78 5.78 6.40
CA GLU A 657 -37.49 6.28 5.21
C GLU A 657 -36.54 7.04 4.25
N ILE A 658 -35.63 7.89 4.78
CA ILE A 658 -34.63 8.62 3.97
C ILE A 658 -33.68 7.63 3.30
N LEU A 659 -33.21 6.63 4.01
CA LEU A 659 -32.37 5.58 3.43
C LEU A 659 -33.09 4.85 2.28
N ALA A 660 -34.35 4.46 2.49
CA ALA A 660 -35.16 3.78 1.48
C ALA A 660 -35.38 4.67 0.23
N LYS A 661 -35.63 5.98 0.39
CA LYS A 661 -35.74 6.95 -0.72
C LYS A 661 -34.44 7.06 -1.50
N ASN A 662 -33.29 6.87 -0.87
CA ASN A 662 -31.98 6.86 -1.50
C ASN A 662 -31.57 5.47 -2.04
N GLY A 663 -32.48 4.49 -2.09
CA GLY A 663 -32.25 3.17 -2.64
C GLY A 663 -31.54 2.21 -1.68
N LEU A 664 -31.49 2.53 -0.39
CA LEU A 664 -30.95 1.67 0.69
C LEU A 664 -32.10 1.14 1.55
N LYS A 665 -32.93 0.30 0.94
CA LYS A 665 -34.11 -0.24 1.61
C LYS A 665 -33.77 -1.49 2.40
N ARG A 666 -34.16 -1.50 3.67
CA ARG A 666 -34.00 -2.63 4.59
C ARG A 666 -34.51 -3.94 3.96
N GLY A 667 -33.69 -4.97 4.00
CA GLY A 667 -33.98 -6.30 3.45
C GLY A 667 -33.72 -6.45 1.95
N GLU A 668 -33.62 -5.37 1.16
CA GLU A 668 -33.25 -5.46 -0.26
C GLU A 668 -31.75 -5.79 -0.41
N ASN A 669 -31.40 -6.74 -1.30
CA ASN A 669 -30.04 -7.24 -1.48
C ASN A 669 -29.38 -7.68 -0.16
N GLY A 670 -30.15 -8.18 0.80
CA GLY A 670 -29.65 -8.58 2.12
C GLY A 670 -29.19 -7.42 3.00
N LEU A 671 -29.65 -6.19 2.73
CA LEU A 671 -29.28 -5.03 3.56
C LEU A 671 -29.89 -5.15 4.95
N GLU A 672 -29.03 -5.22 5.96
CA GLU A 672 -29.41 -5.10 7.36
C GLU A 672 -29.12 -3.66 7.85
N LEU A 673 -30.08 -3.08 8.56
CA LEU A 673 -29.94 -1.79 9.24
C LEU A 673 -29.77 -2.04 10.73
N ILE A 674 -28.62 -1.62 11.26
CA ILE A 674 -28.28 -1.72 12.68
C ILE A 674 -28.43 -0.36 13.31
N MET A 675 -28.93 -0.27 14.54
CA MET A 675 -28.93 0.97 15.33
C MET A 675 -27.81 0.92 16.36
N MET A 676 -27.09 2.01 16.51
CA MET A 676 -26.19 2.18 17.65
C MET A 676 -27.03 2.46 18.90
N CYS A 677 -27.05 1.50 19.82
CA CYS A 677 -27.73 1.61 21.11
C CYS A 677 -26.78 2.31 22.09
N GLU A 678 -26.89 3.61 22.21
CA GLU A 678 -25.96 4.45 22.96
C GLU A 678 -26.61 5.55 23.79
N LEU A 679 -27.93 5.64 23.76
CA LEU A 679 -28.72 6.48 24.65
C LEU A 679 -29.55 5.60 25.60
N PRO A 680 -29.78 6.01 26.86
CA PRO A 680 -30.67 5.28 27.78
C PRO A 680 -32.06 5.01 27.20
N THR A 681 -32.62 5.93 26.40
CA THR A 681 -33.90 5.75 25.70
C THR A 681 -33.90 4.53 24.77
N ASN A 682 -32.75 4.19 24.15
CA ASN A 682 -32.67 3.05 23.24
C ASN A 682 -32.86 1.72 23.96
N ALA A 683 -32.35 1.60 25.19
CA ALA A 683 -32.50 0.41 26.00
C ALA A 683 -33.92 0.33 26.63
N LEU A 684 -34.47 1.50 27.06
CA LEU A 684 -35.79 1.60 27.66
C LEU A 684 -36.94 1.28 26.68
N LEU A 685 -36.78 1.68 25.41
CA LEU A 685 -37.74 1.47 24.32
C LEU A 685 -37.20 0.52 23.26
N ALA A 686 -36.45 -0.51 23.69
CA ALA A 686 -35.79 -1.42 22.78
C ALA A 686 -36.74 -2.15 21.82
N GLU A 687 -37.92 -2.54 22.30
CA GLU A 687 -38.96 -3.20 21.51
C GLU A 687 -39.40 -2.32 20.32
N GLU A 688 -39.69 -1.05 20.59
CA GLU A 688 -40.19 -0.09 19.61
C GLU A 688 -39.08 0.31 18.59
N PHE A 689 -37.85 0.50 19.05
CA PHE A 689 -36.72 0.77 18.11
C PHE A 689 -36.44 -0.41 17.18
N LEU A 690 -36.55 -1.63 17.68
CA LEU A 690 -36.36 -2.84 16.90
C LEU A 690 -37.42 -3.08 15.81
N GLU A 691 -38.54 -2.39 15.82
CA GLU A 691 -39.50 -2.38 14.70
C GLU A 691 -38.82 -1.84 13.43
N HIS A 692 -37.88 -0.88 13.57
CA HIS A 692 -37.21 -0.17 12.50
C HIS A 692 -35.84 -0.77 12.11
N PHE A 693 -35.20 -1.54 12.99
CA PHE A 693 -33.85 -2.06 12.82
C PHE A 693 -33.79 -3.59 12.93
N ASP A 694 -32.73 -4.17 12.32
CA ASP A 694 -32.46 -5.61 12.32
C ASP A 694 -31.64 -6.03 13.55
N GLY A 695 -31.19 -5.08 14.35
CA GLY A 695 -30.45 -5.32 15.57
C GLY A 695 -29.80 -4.07 16.12
N PHE A 696 -29.10 -4.26 17.23
CA PHE A 696 -28.35 -3.21 17.90
C PHE A 696 -26.85 -3.49 17.87
N SER A 697 -26.05 -2.42 17.80
CA SER A 697 -24.67 -2.39 18.23
C SER A 697 -24.55 -1.40 19.38
N ILE A 698 -24.15 -1.88 20.54
CA ILE A 698 -24.14 -1.06 21.75
C ILE A 698 -22.90 -0.16 21.73
N GLY A 699 -23.10 1.15 21.77
CA GLY A 699 -22.08 2.18 21.95
C GLY A 699 -21.91 2.49 23.43
N SER A 700 -21.20 1.65 24.17
CA SER A 700 -21.12 1.73 25.64
C SER A 700 -20.48 3.01 26.14
N ASN A 701 -19.62 3.67 25.36
CA ASN A 701 -19.01 4.95 25.77
C ASN A 701 -20.06 6.05 26.00
N ASP A 702 -20.89 6.33 24.97
CA ASP A 702 -21.93 7.35 25.09
C ASP A 702 -23.07 6.89 26.01
N LEU A 703 -23.42 5.60 26.00
CA LEU A 703 -24.42 5.07 26.93
C LEU A 703 -24.00 5.28 28.41
N THR A 704 -22.76 5.00 28.75
CA THR A 704 -22.20 5.20 30.10
C THR A 704 -22.20 6.68 30.48
N GLN A 705 -21.67 7.52 29.59
CA GLN A 705 -21.63 8.98 29.80
C GLN A 705 -23.01 9.55 30.07
N LEU A 706 -24.01 9.15 29.29
CA LEU A 706 -25.37 9.66 29.42
C LEU A 706 -26.15 9.06 30.60
N THR A 707 -25.85 7.81 30.94
CA THR A 707 -26.46 7.14 32.11
C THR A 707 -25.97 7.75 33.42
N LEU A 708 -24.65 7.99 33.54
CA LEU A 708 -24.04 8.56 34.73
C LEU A 708 -24.11 10.10 34.76
N GLY A 709 -24.51 10.73 33.65
CA GLY A 709 -24.63 12.19 33.55
C GLY A 709 -23.25 12.90 33.68
N LEU A 710 -22.20 12.35 33.12
CA LEU A 710 -20.85 12.88 33.18
C LEU A 710 -20.24 13.08 31.81
N ASP A 711 -19.26 13.95 31.70
CA ASP A 711 -18.42 14.12 30.54
C ASP A 711 -17.13 13.32 30.72
N ARG A 712 -16.92 12.28 29.88
CA ARG A 712 -15.74 11.41 29.92
C ARG A 712 -14.42 12.13 29.60
N ASP A 713 -14.50 13.24 28.86
CA ASP A 713 -13.35 14.05 28.47
C ASP A 713 -13.00 15.12 29.53
N SER A 714 -13.80 15.24 30.58
CA SER A 714 -13.55 16.19 31.67
C SER A 714 -12.41 15.72 32.57
N GLY A 715 -11.34 16.48 32.67
CA GLY A 715 -10.21 16.20 33.58
C GLY A 715 -10.60 16.13 35.08
N ILE A 716 -11.81 16.55 35.44
CA ILE A 716 -12.30 16.59 36.83
C ILE A 716 -13.11 15.35 37.19
N VAL A 717 -14.04 14.96 36.31
CA VAL A 717 -15.03 13.90 36.63
C VAL A 717 -14.83 12.60 35.82
N SER A 718 -13.87 12.57 34.87
CA SER A 718 -13.61 11.38 34.02
C SER A 718 -13.28 10.12 34.85
N HIS A 719 -12.73 10.29 36.06
CA HIS A 719 -12.43 9.17 36.96
C HIS A 719 -13.68 8.42 37.45
N LEU A 720 -14.89 9.00 37.30
CA LEU A 720 -16.17 8.37 37.61
C LEU A 720 -16.71 7.54 36.43
N PHE A 721 -16.09 7.62 35.26
CA PHE A 721 -16.50 6.87 34.07
C PHE A 721 -16.10 5.40 34.24
N ASP A 722 -17.09 4.52 34.38
CA ASP A 722 -16.88 3.07 34.39
C ASP A 722 -18.04 2.39 33.65
N GLU A 723 -17.75 1.74 32.54
CA GLU A 723 -18.72 1.00 31.73
C GLU A 723 -19.26 -0.24 32.46
N ARG A 724 -18.64 -0.64 33.59
CA ARG A 724 -19.05 -1.76 34.43
C ARG A 724 -20.02 -1.33 35.57
N ASP A 725 -20.40 -0.05 35.65
CA ASP A 725 -21.37 0.42 36.64
C ASP A 725 -22.68 -0.34 36.52
N GLU A 726 -23.30 -0.60 37.66
CA GLU A 726 -24.54 -1.38 37.77
C GLU A 726 -25.72 -0.75 37.01
N ALA A 727 -25.81 0.57 36.92
CA ALA A 727 -26.86 1.24 36.15
C ALA A 727 -26.61 1.02 34.64
N VAL A 728 -25.36 1.06 34.19
CA VAL A 728 -24.97 0.78 32.80
C VAL A 728 -25.27 -0.68 32.46
N LYS A 729 -24.86 -1.63 33.31
CA LYS A 729 -25.11 -3.07 33.10
C LYS A 729 -26.62 -3.38 33.02
N LYS A 730 -27.46 -2.69 33.78
CA LYS A 730 -28.93 -2.85 33.66
C LYS A 730 -29.44 -2.46 32.29
N LEU A 731 -28.98 -1.33 31.72
CA LEU A 731 -29.36 -0.91 30.37
C LEU A 731 -28.82 -1.86 29.31
N LEU A 732 -27.57 -2.33 29.47
CA LEU A 732 -26.98 -3.35 28.60
C LEU A 732 -27.83 -4.63 28.58
N SER A 733 -28.19 -5.14 29.75
CA SER A 733 -29.05 -6.34 29.88
C SER A 733 -30.44 -6.16 29.26
N MET A 734 -31.07 -4.99 29.38
CA MET A 734 -32.34 -4.69 28.73
C MET A 734 -32.24 -4.76 27.21
N ALA A 735 -31.23 -4.11 26.62
CA ALA A 735 -31.01 -4.09 25.18
C ALA A 735 -30.70 -5.51 24.65
N ILE A 736 -29.84 -6.26 25.32
CA ILE A 736 -29.47 -7.63 24.94
C ILE A 736 -30.68 -8.55 25.01
N SER A 737 -31.43 -8.49 26.12
CA SER A 737 -32.58 -9.37 26.33
C SER A 737 -33.68 -9.15 25.30
N GLU A 738 -33.96 -7.90 24.92
CA GLU A 738 -35.00 -7.61 23.94
C GLU A 738 -34.60 -8.05 22.52
N CYS A 739 -33.34 -7.80 22.11
CA CYS A 739 -32.83 -8.31 20.84
C CYS A 739 -32.92 -9.83 20.77
N ARG A 740 -32.52 -10.53 21.82
CA ARG A 740 -32.60 -12.00 21.90
C ARG A 740 -34.07 -12.51 21.85
N LYS A 741 -34.97 -11.87 22.56
CA LYS A 741 -36.40 -12.18 22.54
C LYS A 741 -36.97 -12.10 21.12
N GLN A 742 -36.56 -11.10 20.34
CA GLN A 742 -36.97 -10.92 18.94
C GLN A 742 -36.12 -11.70 17.93
N GLY A 743 -35.10 -12.46 18.36
CA GLY A 743 -34.18 -13.19 17.46
C GLY A 743 -33.33 -12.27 16.57
N LYS A 744 -33.03 -11.05 17.03
CA LYS A 744 -32.26 -10.03 16.32
C LYS A 744 -30.84 -9.96 16.82
N TYR A 745 -29.96 -9.44 15.96
CA TYR A 745 -28.55 -9.22 16.29
C TYR A 745 -28.38 -8.22 17.44
N VAL A 746 -27.44 -8.52 18.32
CA VAL A 746 -26.94 -7.56 19.30
C VAL A 746 -25.44 -7.72 19.48
N GLY A 747 -24.69 -6.67 19.17
CA GLY A 747 -23.26 -6.56 19.41
C GLY A 747 -22.93 -5.39 20.32
N ILE A 748 -21.66 -5.31 20.72
CA ILE A 748 -21.09 -4.14 21.41
C ILE A 748 -19.84 -3.68 20.69
N CYS A 749 -19.66 -2.38 20.55
CA CYS A 749 -18.51 -1.78 19.86
C CYS A 749 -17.87 -0.61 20.64
N GLY A 750 -18.24 -0.42 21.88
CA GLY A 750 -17.59 0.53 22.78
C GLY A 750 -16.20 0.07 23.21
N GLN A 751 -15.52 0.93 23.97
CA GLN A 751 -14.16 0.68 24.43
C GLN A 751 -14.10 -0.35 25.57
N GLY A 752 -15.14 -0.44 26.38
CA GLY A 752 -15.17 -1.23 27.61
C GLY A 752 -14.69 -2.67 27.49
N PRO A 753 -15.13 -3.47 26.51
CA PRO A 753 -14.64 -4.84 26.36
C PRO A 753 -13.16 -4.97 25.99
N SER A 754 -12.59 -3.95 25.33
CA SER A 754 -11.15 -3.90 25.02
C SER A 754 -10.30 -3.57 26.24
N ASP A 755 -10.80 -2.66 27.10
CA ASP A 755 -10.10 -2.22 28.31
C ASP A 755 -10.34 -3.17 29.50
N HIS A 756 -11.48 -3.86 29.50
CA HIS A 756 -11.96 -4.71 30.61
C HIS A 756 -12.41 -6.09 30.09
N PRO A 757 -11.52 -7.08 29.99
CA PRO A 757 -11.90 -8.44 29.56
C PRO A 757 -12.97 -9.10 30.44
N ASP A 758 -13.07 -8.74 31.72
CA ASP A 758 -14.14 -9.15 32.63
C ASP A 758 -15.53 -8.66 32.18
N LEU A 759 -15.62 -7.47 31.61
CA LEU A 759 -16.85 -6.98 31.01
C LEU A 759 -17.22 -7.80 29.76
N ALA A 760 -16.24 -8.13 28.92
CA ALA A 760 -16.47 -8.99 27.76
C ALA A 760 -16.98 -10.38 28.17
N TYR A 761 -16.43 -10.96 29.25
CA TYR A 761 -16.91 -12.21 29.83
C TYR A 761 -18.36 -12.10 30.34
N TRP A 762 -18.69 -11.05 31.08
CA TRP A 762 -20.05 -10.80 31.54
C TRP A 762 -21.03 -10.67 30.36
N LEU A 763 -20.66 -9.98 29.29
CA LEU A 763 -21.50 -9.83 28.09
C LEU A 763 -21.73 -11.18 27.40
N MET A 764 -20.71 -12.05 27.39
CA MET A 764 -20.84 -13.43 26.92
C MET A 764 -21.93 -14.19 27.72
N GLU A 765 -21.92 -14.08 29.05
CA GLU A 765 -22.92 -14.70 29.90
C GLU A 765 -24.35 -14.14 29.68
N GLN A 766 -24.47 -12.85 29.30
CA GLN A 766 -25.75 -12.25 28.89
C GLN A 766 -26.25 -12.77 27.53
N GLY A 767 -25.41 -13.50 26.77
CA GLY A 767 -25.75 -14.06 25.48
C GLY A 767 -25.72 -13.03 24.34
N ILE A 768 -24.77 -12.09 24.37
CA ILE A 768 -24.51 -11.15 23.28
C ILE A 768 -24.08 -11.91 21.99
N SER A 769 -24.42 -11.39 20.80
CA SER A 769 -24.09 -12.05 19.54
C SER A 769 -22.63 -11.83 19.14
N SER A 770 -22.08 -10.66 19.44
CA SER A 770 -20.68 -10.33 19.13
C SER A 770 -20.11 -9.26 20.08
N VAL A 771 -18.80 -9.31 20.22
CA VAL A 771 -18.02 -8.28 20.90
C VAL A 771 -16.98 -7.74 19.92
N SER A 772 -17.01 -6.44 19.65
CA SER A 772 -16.04 -5.78 18.80
C SER A 772 -14.93 -5.17 19.62
N LEU A 773 -13.70 -5.57 19.34
CA LEU A 773 -12.51 -5.17 20.08
C LEU A 773 -11.62 -4.28 19.21
N ASN A 774 -10.81 -3.48 19.86
CA ASN A 774 -9.70 -2.84 19.16
C ASN A 774 -8.71 -3.90 18.67
N PRO A 775 -8.11 -3.76 17.47
CA PRO A 775 -7.24 -4.79 16.90
C PRO A 775 -6.12 -5.27 17.84
N ASP A 776 -5.64 -4.37 18.70
CA ASP A 776 -4.58 -4.63 19.70
C ASP A 776 -5.00 -5.50 20.88
N SER A 777 -6.27 -5.51 21.20
CA SER A 777 -6.80 -6.28 22.32
C SER A 777 -7.46 -7.60 21.91
N VAL A 778 -7.57 -7.88 20.60
CA VAL A 778 -8.29 -9.06 20.10
C VAL A 778 -7.72 -10.36 20.65
N LEU A 779 -6.41 -10.59 20.49
CA LEU A 779 -5.79 -11.85 20.88
C LEU A 779 -5.81 -12.08 22.38
N ASP A 780 -5.45 -11.07 23.16
CA ASP A 780 -5.41 -11.14 24.62
C ASP A 780 -6.80 -11.37 25.21
N THR A 781 -7.78 -10.61 24.74
CA THR A 781 -9.17 -10.77 25.19
C THR A 781 -9.75 -12.12 24.77
N TRP A 782 -9.46 -12.58 23.55
CA TRP A 782 -9.92 -13.88 23.07
C TRP A 782 -9.37 -15.03 23.94
N MET A 783 -8.08 -15.01 24.21
CA MET A 783 -7.43 -16.02 25.08
C MET A 783 -7.95 -15.96 26.52
N PHE A 784 -8.21 -14.76 27.04
CA PHE A 784 -8.84 -14.59 28.35
C PHE A 784 -10.24 -15.22 28.41
N LEU A 785 -11.05 -15.03 27.37
CA LEU A 785 -12.42 -15.56 27.29
C LEU A 785 -12.48 -17.07 27.09
N ALA A 786 -11.46 -17.63 26.44
CA ALA A 786 -11.35 -19.07 26.20
C ALA A 786 -10.85 -19.87 27.42
N ASN A 787 -10.39 -19.21 28.48
CA ASN A 787 -9.77 -19.88 29.62
C ASN A 787 -10.81 -20.13 30.72
N ASP A 788 -11.21 -21.43 30.90
CA ASP A 788 -12.24 -21.85 31.85
C ASP A 788 -11.91 -21.51 33.33
N ASP A 789 -10.64 -21.34 33.70
CA ASP A 789 -10.22 -20.97 35.06
C ASP A 789 -10.67 -19.55 35.47
N ASN A 790 -10.94 -18.66 34.50
CA ASN A 790 -11.44 -17.32 34.76
C ASN A 790 -12.93 -17.28 35.16
N ALA A 791 -13.70 -18.34 34.81
CA ALA A 791 -15.08 -18.55 35.31
C ALA A 791 -15.13 -18.66 36.86
N ASN A 792 -14.07 -19.14 37.49
CA ASN A 792 -14.02 -19.36 38.95
C ASN A 792 -13.44 -18.15 39.72
N ALA A 793 -12.67 -17.26 39.12
CA ALA A 793 -12.03 -16.13 39.77
C ALA A 793 -13.07 -15.03 40.16
N ASN A 794 -14.14 -14.86 39.38
CA ASN A 794 -15.22 -13.90 39.65
C ASN A 794 -16.20 -14.34 40.77
N VAL A 795 -16.17 -15.60 41.19
CA VAL A 795 -17.03 -16.10 42.30
C VAL A 795 -16.40 -15.80 43.67
N THR A 796 -15.09 -15.52 43.74
CA THR A 796 -14.37 -15.26 44.98
C THR A 796 -14.18 -13.79 45.33
N ALA A 797 -14.59 -12.86 44.44
CA ALA A 797 -14.49 -11.40 44.66
C ALA A 797 -15.88 -10.73 44.97
N LYS A 798 -16.83 -11.46 45.58
CA LYS A 798 -18.05 -10.91 46.12
C LYS A 798 -17.95 -10.77 47.60
#